data_90a47f77f3c5605a4e05a540828b2cf3
#
_entry.id   90a47f77f3c5605a4e05a540828b2cf3
#
_cell.length_a   1.000
_cell.length_b   1.000
_cell.length_c   1.000
_cell.angle_alpha   90.00
_cell.angle_beta   90.00
_cell.angle_gamma   90.00
#
_symmetry.space_group_name_H-M   'P 1'
#
loop_
_entity.id
_entity.type
_entity.pdbx_description
1 polymer ?
#
loop_
_entity_poly.entity_id
_entity_poly.type
_entity_poly.pdbx_seq_one_letter_code
_entity_poly.pdbx_strand_id
1 'polypeptide(L)'
;MRNQILPLLLVAASITANAQQKKDSLYTRTIEDVKLHKTGNPNNARVSTIKSQLDVMETPQAIAIVTHEFIEQQQAQQLSDVVKNVNGVYITSARGASQDSFGARGYTFGNENIYKNGSRVNSGIFPEVSGLERVEVLKGSAAILYGNVAPGGIVNMVTKKPLFNFGGNIALNYGSWNNVKPTIDIYGGLTKNSAFRVNGSYENKESFRDIVQSEKHYFNPSFLYNISDRTQIIIEADYLKHHFTPDFGLGGLVLNTTTNESKLNTLLGINKFPGATWQYQTNEMLTSTVTLNHEINSNWNFNTVAFFQDYTRDFHGTERIQWNLQNNGDYVWKRTLNKQLQEQKYGSLQFNLNGQFKTGKLNHKLLVGADADYLQADTYSYQLQKQDGTFADAGNNFVYGTNGNTSNGNILLSDENTWKSGEMLNSRQKDLNRIPTRRVGIYAQDLISITDKFKVLAGLRWSYLENKSTIVENYLNNTKTYKASSGNPKESAFSPRVGLVYQIDDSFSTFASYSNSFNPNSGRDINNLPLPSSLIDQYEIGLKKNLWKNTLAFNITAYQIENSNLAQTAAFDKNGNINGDTNIKEMTGATRSRGIELDVTGNPTPNLSINAGYAYNNMVYTDTPDSEGSFVEGERLVRTPANTANASIFYTLPKYVKGLKLGFTAFYTGERLAGWNNLKDKNGNPKTNRMYEIGDFTTVDFTIGYQFKKFNVQGRLGNIFDVVDYNVHENYSVNPITPRNFYLTFNYKF
;
A
#
# COMPACT_ATOMS: atom_id res chain seq x y z
N MET A 1 -29.41 16.98 10.28
CA MET A 1 -29.05 15.67 10.88
C MET A 1 -28.28 15.86 12.21
N ARG A 2 -28.93 16.46 13.22
CA ARG A 2 -28.24 16.89 14.47
C ARG A 2 -28.69 16.12 15.74
N ASN A 3 -29.54 15.09 15.59
CA ASN A 3 -30.20 14.44 16.75
C ASN A 3 -30.10 12.91 16.82
N GLN A 4 -29.14 12.26 16.16
CA GLN A 4 -29.03 10.78 16.18
C GLN A 4 -27.76 10.23 16.85
N ILE A 5 -26.88 11.06 17.40
CA ILE A 5 -25.65 10.62 18.05
C ILE A 5 -25.81 10.34 19.58
N LEU A 6 -26.86 10.89 20.18
CA LEU A 6 -27.07 10.75 21.63
C LEU A 6 -27.47 9.35 22.12
N PRO A 7 -28.19 8.48 21.38
CA PRO A 7 -28.56 7.17 21.88
C PRO A 7 -27.41 6.14 21.88
N LEU A 8 -26.35 6.30 21.09
CA LEU A 8 -25.22 5.35 21.09
C LEU A 8 -24.31 5.49 22.32
N LEU A 9 -24.20 6.66 22.90
CA LEU A 9 -23.41 6.91 24.14
C LEU A 9 -24.10 6.37 25.39
N LEU A 10 -25.41 6.27 25.40
CA LEU A 10 -26.19 5.73 26.55
C LEU A 10 -26.19 4.21 26.61
N VAL A 11 -26.01 3.51 25.49
CA VAL A 11 -25.88 2.04 25.48
C VAL A 11 -24.50 1.59 25.98
N ALA A 12 -23.45 2.38 25.76
CA ALA A 12 -22.11 2.10 26.29
C ALA A 12 -22.03 2.25 27.84
N ALA A 13 -22.85 3.13 28.42
CA ALA A 13 -22.87 3.35 29.89
C ALA A 13 -23.62 2.26 30.67
N SER A 14 -24.51 1.51 30.05
CA SER A 14 -25.29 0.44 30.72
C SER A 14 -24.57 -0.92 30.80
N ILE A 15 -23.46 -1.11 30.08
CA ILE A 15 -22.69 -2.38 30.07
C ILE A 15 -21.69 -2.45 31.24
N THR A 16 -21.38 -1.34 31.93
CA THR A 16 -20.35 -1.29 32.95
C THR A 16 -20.81 -1.77 34.35
N ALA A 17 -22.07 -2.14 34.54
CA ALA A 17 -22.64 -2.36 35.87
C ALA A 17 -22.45 -3.79 36.45
N ASN A 18 -21.96 -4.79 35.68
CA ASN A 18 -21.89 -6.19 36.13
C ASN A 18 -20.54 -6.91 36.02
N ALA A 19 -19.43 -6.20 35.86
CA ALA A 19 -18.10 -6.81 35.86
C ALA A 19 -17.48 -6.82 37.25
N GLN A 20 -17.98 -7.64 38.16
CA GLN A 20 -17.35 -7.89 39.46
C GLN A 20 -16.23 -8.93 39.30
N GLN A 21 -14.98 -8.49 39.55
CA GLN A 21 -13.78 -9.31 39.47
C GLN A 21 -13.82 -10.52 40.39
N LYS A 22 -13.73 -11.73 39.83
CA LYS A 22 -13.11 -12.88 40.47
C LYS A 22 -11.73 -13.09 39.87
N LYS A 23 -10.68 -12.93 40.69
CA LYS A 23 -9.32 -13.34 40.38
C LYS A 23 -9.26 -14.86 40.31
N ASP A 24 -9.44 -15.44 39.15
CA ASP A 24 -9.03 -16.81 38.87
C ASP A 24 -8.12 -16.77 37.66
N SER A 25 -6.91 -17.30 37.81
CA SER A 25 -5.91 -17.42 36.79
C SER A 25 -6.39 -18.40 35.70
N LEU A 26 -7.18 -17.91 34.78
CA LEU A 26 -7.56 -18.65 33.59
C LEU A 26 -6.38 -18.58 32.61
N TYR A 27 -5.71 -19.69 32.43
CA TYR A 27 -4.79 -19.93 31.32
C TYR A 27 -5.58 -19.82 30.01
N THR A 28 -5.62 -18.64 29.42
CA THR A 28 -6.04 -18.46 28.04
C THR A 28 -4.90 -18.95 27.14
N ARG A 29 -4.93 -20.21 26.74
CA ARG A 29 -4.21 -20.67 25.56
C ARG A 29 -4.87 -20.01 24.35
N THR A 30 -4.34 -18.88 23.92
CA THR A 30 -4.58 -18.43 22.56
C THR A 30 -3.84 -19.39 21.64
N ILE A 31 -4.57 -20.09 20.78
CA ILE A 31 -4.01 -20.87 19.68
C ILE A 31 -3.29 -19.86 18.80
N GLU A 32 -1.98 -19.84 18.95
CA GLU A 32 -0.99 -19.05 18.22
C GLU A 32 -1.49 -17.78 17.52
N ASP A 33 -1.75 -16.74 18.29
CA ASP A 33 -1.51 -15.41 17.81
C ASP A 33 -0.08 -15.00 18.18
N VAL A 34 0.62 -14.40 17.24
CA VAL A 34 2.01 -14.00 17.30
C VAL A 34 2.32 -13.38 18.67
N LYS A 35 3.08 -14.09 19.49
CA LYS A 35 3.70 -13.50 20.68
C LYS A 35 4.73 -12.48 20.20
N LEU A 36 4.31 -11.23 20.04
CA LEU A 36 5.26 -10.13 19.96
C LEU A 36 6.04 -10.13 21.27
N HIS A 37 7.31 -10.47 21.20
CA HIS A 37 8.16 -10.39 22.37
C HIS A 37 8.21 -8.94 22.86
N LYS A 38 8.15 -8.72 24.18
CA LYS A 38 8.29 -7.41 24.83
C LYS A 38 9.54 -6.60 24.41
N THR A 39 10.44 -7.20 23.65
CA THR A 39 11.71 -6.60 23.22
C THR A 39 11.60 -5.76 21.95
N GLY A 40 10.49 -5.80 21.21
CA GLY A 40 10.36 -5.12 19.92
C GLY A 40 11.33 -5.61 18.83
N ASN A 41 12.07 -6.68 19.07
CA ASN A 41 13.04 -7.25 18.12
C ASN A 41 12.31 -8.11 17.06
N PRO A 42 12.27 -7.70 15.79
CA PRO A 42 11.55 -8.42 14.74
C PRO A 42 12.15 -9.80 14.43
N ASN A 43 13.44 -10.05 14.68
CA ASN A 43 14.05 -11.34 14.42
C ASN A 43 13.52 -12.47 15.32
N ASN A 44 12.97 -12.12 16.47
CA ASN A 44 12.35 -13.07 17.42
C ASN A 44 10.84 -13.22 17.23
N ALA A 45 10.28 -12.55 16.23
CA ALA A 45 8.86 -12.59 15.94
C ALA A 45 8.50 -13.76 15.01
N ARG A 46 7.26 -14.24 15.14
CA ARG A 46 6.58 -14.98 14.09
C ARG A 46 5.66 -14.03 13.35
N VAL A 47 5.67 -14.09 12.03
CA VAL A 47 4.88 -13.21 11.19
C VAL A 47 3.83 -14.00 10.43
N SER A 48 2.62 -13.43 10.35
CA SER A 48 1.51 -14.05 9.63
C SER A 48 1.74 -14.08 8.12
N THR A 49 2.56 -13.16 7.62
CA THR A 49 2.87 -13.00 6.20
C THR A 49 3.53 -14.23 5.58
N ILE A 50 4.29 -15.01 6.34
CA ILE A 50 4.95 -16.23 5.82
C ILE A 50 4.04 -17.47 5.84
N LYS A 51 2.81 -17.38 6.41
CA LYS A 51 1.80 -18.46 6.49
C LYS A 51 2.30 -19.76 7.14
N SER A 52 3.53 -19.82 7.60
CA SER A 52 4.17 -20.99 8.21
C SER A 52 4.63 -20.69 9.63
N GLN A 53 4.96 -21.73 10.38
CA GLN A 53 5.47 -21.65 11.76
C GLN A 53 6.99 -21.34 11.83
N LEU A 54 7.54 -20.73 10.79
CA LEU A 54 8.95 -20.33 10.78
C LEU A 54 9.14 -19.06 11.59
N ASP A 55 10.23 -19.00 12.33
CA ASP A 55 10.72 -17.76 12.93
C ASP A 55 11.44 -16.91 11.87
N VAL A 56 11.48 -15.59 12.07
CA VAL A 56 12.16 -14.68 11.13
C VAL A 56 13.63 -15.08 10.94
N MET A 57 14.30 -15.57 11.99
CA MET A 57 15.71 -16.04 11.92
C MET A 57 15.92 -17.27 11.02
N GLU A 58 14.87 -18.08 10.83
CA GLU A 58 14.91 -19.29 9.98
C GLU A 58 14.41 -19.02 8.55
N THR A 59 13.86 -17.83 8.29
CA THR A 59 13.28 -17.48 7.00
C THR A 59 14.33 -16.88 6.07
N PRO A 60 14.65 -17.48 4.90
CA PRO A 60 15.65 -16.93 3.96
C PRO A 60 15.07 -15.79 3.11
N GLN A 61 14.65 -14.70 3.78
CA GLN A 61 14.07 -13.51 3.18
C GLN A 61 14.09 -12.33 4.14
N ALA A 62 14.15 -11.11 3.61
CA ALA A 62 14.05 -9.88 4.39
C ALA A 62 12.60 -9.61 4.82
N ILE A 63 12.39 -9.39 6.12
CA ILE A 63 11.08 -9.12 6.73
C ILE A 63 11.23 -7.93 7.66
N ALA A 64 10.29 -6.99 7.59
CA ALA A 64 10.19 -5.88 8.52
C ALA A 64 8.83 -5.86 9.22
N ILE A 65 8.81 -5.38 10.46
CA ILE A 65 7.61 -5.29 11.29
C ILE A 65 7.58 -3.90 11.93
N VAL A 66 6.46 -3.18 11.75
CA VAL A 66 6.17 -1.94 12.48
C VAL A 66 5.04 -2.23 13.46
N THR A 67 5.31 -2.19 14.74
CA THR A 67 4.37 -2.56 15.81
C THR A 67 3.39 -1.43 16.13
N HIS A 68 2.26 -1.76 16.75
CA HIS A 68 1.28 -0.80 17.24
C HIS A 68 1.91 0.25 18.18
N GLU A 69 2.80 -0.18 19.08
CA GLU A 69 3.49 0.73 19.99
C GLU A 69 4.31 1.77 19.21
N PHE A 70 4.97 1.38 18.13
CA PHE A 70 5.74 2.28 17.29
C PHE A 70 4.82 3.25 16.51
N ILE A 71 3.68 2.74 16.00
CA ILE A 71 2.65 3.55 15.34
C ILE A 71 2.10 4.62 16.28
N GLU A 72 1.80 4.25 17.55
CA GLU A 72 1.35 5.21 18.58
C GLU A 72 2.45 6.23 18.94
N GLN A 73 3.71 5.79 19.09
CA GLN A 73 4.83 6.68 19.46
C GLN A 73 5.07 7.76 18.41
N GLN A 74 4.94 7.41 17.13
CA GLN A 74 5.07 8.37 16.02
C GLN A 74 3.81 9.18 15.77
N GLN A 75 2.67 8.83 16.37
CA GLN A 75 1.36 9.39 16.01
C GLN A 75 1.08 9.30 14.50
N ALA A 76 1.36 8.13 13.90
CA ALA A 76 1.11 7.88 12.49
C ALA A 76 -0.39 8.00 12.18
N GLN A 77 -0.76 8.75 11.14
CA GLN A 77 -2.15 9.03 10.78
C GLN A 77 -2.64 8.14 9.63
N GLN A 78 -1.74 7.66 8.79
CA GLN A 78 -2.06 6.87 7.59
C GLN A 78 -1.00 5.78 7.35
N LEU A 79 -1.31 4.82 6.48
CA LEU A 79 -0.42 3.68 6.21
C LEU A 79 0.94 4.10 5.68
N SER A 80 1.00 5.14 4.84
CA SER A 80 2.26 5.70 4.35
C SER A 80 3.17 6.22 5.48
N ASP A 81 2.61 6.74 6.58
CA ASP A 81 3.40 7.12 7.77
C ASP A 81 4.01 5.90 8.46
N VAL A 82 3.32 4.76 8.40
CA VAL A 82 3.80 3.51 8.99
C VAL A 82 4.89 2.88 8.15
N VAL A 83 4.64 2.71 6.84
CA VAL A 83 5.55 1.95 5.96
C VAL A 83 6.85 2.68 5.63
N LYS A 84 6.90 4.01 5.72
CA LYS A 84 8.17 4.77 5.57
C LYS A 84 9.21 4.46 6.65
N ASN A 85 8.80 3.80 7.75
CA ASN A 85 9.72 3.26 8.76
C ASN A 85 10.35 1.93 8.36
N VAL A 86 9.86 1.32 7.29
CA VAL A 86 10.45 0.11 6.72
C VAL A 86 11.52 0.53 5.74
N ASN A 87 12.75 0.17 6.06
CA ASN A 87 13.90 0.51 5.24
C ASN A 87 13.75 0.03 3.79
N GLY A 88 14.12 0.88 2.82
CA GLY A 88 13.96 0.63 1.39
C GLY A 88 12.53 0.80 0.86
N VAL A 89 11.55 1.08 1.72
CA VAL A 89 10.22 1.53 1.30
C VAL A 89 10.20 3.06 1.22
N TYR A 90 9.71 3.58 0.11
CA TYR A 90 9.63 5.02 -0.14
C TYR A 90 8.23 5.41 -0.58
N ILE A 91 7.86 6.66 -0.25
CA ILE A 91 6.57 7.21 -0.64
C ILE A 91 6.66 7.68 -2.09
N THR A 92 5.65 7.31 -2.87
CA THR A 92 5.44 7.81 -4.23
C THR A 92 4.20 8.68 -4.27
N SER A 93 3.95 9.36 -5.38
CA SER A 93 2.71 10.09 -5.59
C SER A 93 1.71 9.21 -6.34
N ALA A 94 0.49 9.09 -5.81
CA ALA A 94 -0.63 8.54 -6.55
C ALA A 94 -1.28 9.63 -7.40
N ARG A 95 -1.83 9.26 -8.55
CA ARG A 95 -2.61 10.16 -9.39
C ARG A 95 -3.82 10.69 -8.62
N GLY A 96 -3.94 12.03 -8.53
CA GLY A 96 -5.03 12.68 -7.81
C GLY A 96 -4.97 12.50 -6.29
N ALA A 97 -3.84 12.11 -5.73
CA ALA A 97 -3.68 11.77 -4.31
C ALA A 97 -4.84 10.90 -3.78
N SER A 98 -5.31 9.95 -4.61
CA SER A 98 -6.53 9.18 -4.37
C SER A 98 -6.35 8.01 -3.40
N GLN A 99 -5.11 7.69 -3.05
CA GLN A 99 -4.74 6.58 -2.18
C GLN A 99 -3.32 6.76 -1.65
N ASP A 100 -2.96 5.99 -0.62
CA ASP A 100 -1.55 5.82 -0.25
C ASP A 100 -0.78 5.17 -1.41
N SER A 101 0.41 5.70 -1.71
CA SER A 101 1.26 5.17 -2.76
C SER A 101 2.70 5.06 -2.29
N PHE A 102 3.26 3.89 -2.42
CA PHE A 102 4.64 3.60 -2.03
C PHE A 102 5.23 2.49 -2.89
N GLY A 103 6.52 2.33 -2.79
CA GLY A 103 7.27 1.31 -3.52
C GLY A 103 8.47 0.80 -2.73
N ALA A 104 9.04 -0.29 -3.18
CA ALA A 104 10.28 -0.85 -2.65
C ALA A 104 11.08 -1.50 -3.76
N ARG A 105 12.40 -1.46 -3.62
CA ARG A 105 13.34 -2.10 -4.58
C ARG A 105 13.12 -1.67 -6.03
N GLY A 106 12.64 -0.44 -6.25
CA GLY A 106 12.34 0.10 -7.57
C GLY A 106 10.92 -0.15 -8.09
N TYR A 107 10.14 -1.02 -7.47
CA TYR A 107 8.79 -1.37 -7.88
C TYR A 107 7.73 -0.64 -7.06
N THR A 108 6.76 -0.03 -7.73
CA THR A 108 5.58 0.57 -7.08
C THR A 108 4.62 -0.53 -6.66
N PHE A 109 4.03 -0.40 -5.48
CA PHE A 109 3.04 -1.33 -4.96
C PHE A 109 1.65 -1.00 -5.54
N GLY A 110 0.97 -2.03 -6.01
CA GLY A 110 -0.41 -2.00 -6.49
C GLY A 110 -1.36 -2.78 -5.58
N ASN A 111 -2.58 -3.03 -6.06
CA ASN A 111 -3.57 -3.84 -5.34
C ASN A 111 -3.07 -5.25 -5.00
N GLU A 112 -2.17 -5.80 -5.81
CA GLU A 112 -1.60 -7.13 -5.63
C GLU A 112 -0.57 -7.20 -4.49
N ASN A 113 -0.12 -6.06 -3.98
CA ASN A 113 0.90 -5.98 -2.93
C ASN A 113 0.32 -5.66 -1.54
N ILE A 114 -0.97 -5.29 -1.45
CA ILE A 114 -1.60 -4.82 -0.20
C ILE A 114 -2.53 -5.91 0.35
N TYR A 115 -2.29 -6.26 1.61
CA TYR A 115 -3.01 -7.34 2.30
C TYR A 115 -3.51 -6.87 3.67
N LYS A 116 -4.59 -7.50 4.13
CA LYS A 116 -5.12 -7.36 5.48
C LYS A 116 -5.41 -8.75 6.03
N ASN A 117 -4.79 -9.09 7.17
CA ASN A 117 -4.86 -10.42 7.78
C ASN A 117 -4.56 -11.57 6.78
N GLY A 118 -3.60 -11.35 5.87
CA GLY A 118 -3.19 -12.32 4.85
C GLY A 118 -4.08 -12.41 3.61
N SER A 119 -5.18 -11.65 3.54
CA SER A 119 -6.06 -11.56 2.36
C SER A 119 -5.81 -10.28 1.59
N ARG A 120 -5.84 -10.36 0.26
CA ARG A 120 -5.65 -9.20 -0.63
C ARG A 120 -6.78 -8.19 -0.43
N VAL A 121 -6.44 -6.90 -0.36
CA VAL A 121 -7.41 -5.81 -0.29
C VAL A 121 -7.18 -4.79 -1.40
N ASN A 122 -8.24 -4.08 -1.80
CA ASN A 122 -8.10 -2.98 -2.74
C ASN A 122 -7.26 -1.87 -2.11
N SER A 123 -6.22 -1.41 -2.80
CA SER A 123 -5.35 -0.32 -2.35
C SER A 123 -5.87 1.07 -2.71
N GLY A 124 -7.00 1.17 -3.42
CA GLY A 124 -7.61 2.44 -3.86
C GLY A 124 -8.29 3.24 -2.75
N ILE A 125 -7.93 3.00 -1.49
CA ILE A 125 -8.44 3.73 -0.32
C ILE A 125 -7.29 3.96 0.67
N PHE A 126 -7.39 4.99 1.51
CA PHE A 126 -6.46 5.23 2.62
C PHE A 126 -6.84 4.37 3.82
N PRO A 127 -6.14 3.27 4.14
CA PRO A 127 -6.48 2.39 5.26
C PRO A 127 -6.40 3.13 6.59
N GLU A 128 -7.30 2.78 7.52
CA GLU A 128 -7.23 3.30 8.88
C GLU A 128 -6.20 2.52 9.70
N VAL A 129 -5.32 3.23 10.40
CA VAL A 129 -4.20 2.62 11.14
C VAL A 129 -4.50 2.40 12.63
N SER A 130 -5.51 3.07 13.20
CA SER A 130 -5.85 2.95 14.64
C SER A 130 -6.30 1.54 15.05
N GLY A 131 -6.89 0.78 14.11
CA GLY A 131 -7.29 -0.63 14.30
C GLY A 131 -6.18 -1.65 14.08
N LEU A 132 -4.95 -1.23 13.75
CA LEU A 132 -3.85 -2.14 13.44
C LEU A 132 -3.05 -2.52 14.69
N GLU A 133 -2.73 -3.80 14.83
CA GLU A 133 -1.77 -4.33 15.79
C GLU A 133 -0.34 -4.16 15.29
N ARG A 134 -0.12 -4.33 13.99
CA ARG A 134 1.17 -4.15 13.33
C ARG A 134 1.01 -4.11 11.81
N VAL A 135 2.06 -3.67 11.16
CA VAL A 135 2.24 -3.81 9.71
C VAL A 135 3.47 -4.69 9.47
N GLU A 136 3.29 -5.75 8.70
CA GLU A 136 4.36 -6.66 8.29
C GLU A 136 4.69 -6.39 6.82
N VAL A 137 5.97 -6.26 6.49
CA VAL A 137 6.44 -6.11 5.11
C VAL A 137 7.37 -7.26 4.77
N LEU A 138 6.93 -8.12 3.85
CA LEU A 138 7.76 -9.16 3.26
C LEU A 138 8.39 -8.57 2.01
N LYS A 139 9.69 -8.29 2.07
CA LYS A 139 10.42 -7.63 0.98
C LYS A 139 10.78 -8.64 -0.13
N GLY A 140 10.67 -8.21 -1.38
CA GLY A 140 10.94 -9.04 -2.55
C GLY A 140 9.83 -10.05 -2.87
N SER A 141 10.16 -11.12 -3.60
CA SER A 141 9.18 -12.07 -4.11
C SER A 141 8.40 -12.78 -3.00
N ALA A 142 7.09 -12.62 -3.04
CA ALA A 142 6.14 -13.32 -2.18
C ALA A 142 5.28 -14.34 -2.97
N ALA A 143 5.64 -14.62 -4.22
CA ALA A 143 4.80 -15.34 -5.17
C ALA A 143 4.46 -16.77 -4.72
N ILE A 144 5.37 -17.47 -4.04
CA ILE A 144 5.10 -18.82 -3.53
C ILE A 144 3.89 -18.86 -2.58
N LEU A 145 3.68 -17.80 -1.79
CA LEU A 145 2.62 -17.74 -0.79
C LEU A 145 1.36 -17.00 -1.28
N TYR A 146 1.53 -16.06 -2.22
CA TYR A 146 0.50 -15.10 -2.61
C TYR A 146 0.17 -15.10 -4.11
N GLY A 147 0.89 -15.90 -4.91
CA GLY A 147 0.70 -16.00 -6.35
C GLY A 147 1.20 -14.76 -7.09
N ASN A 148 0.39 -14.24 -8.00
CA ASN A 148 0.72 -13.06 -8.79
C ASN A 148 0.82 -11.81 -7.89
N VAL A 149 2.06 -11.38 -7.60
CA VAL A 149 2.40 -10.16 -6.84
C VAL A 149 3.58 -9.46 -7.49
N ALA A 150 3.60 -8.13 -7.46
CA ALA A 150 4.73 -7.36 -7.97
C ALA A 150 6.01 -7.59 -7.14
N PRO A 151 7.20 -7.51 -7.76
CA PRO A 151 8.44 -8.01 -7.14
C PRO A 151 8.95 -7.19 -5.95
N GLY A 152 8.45 -5.98 -5.71
CA GLY A 152 8.89 -5.13 -4.59
C GLY A 152 8.63 -5.71 -3.20
N GLY A 153 7.64 -6.60 -3.09
CA GLY A 153 7.21 -7.21 -1.83
C GLY A 153 5.72 -7.05 -1.57
N ILE A 154 5.29 -7.39 -0.35
CA ILE A 154 3.91 -7.19 0.09
C ILE A 154 3.87 -6.47 1.43
N VAL A 155 2.81 -5.71 1.65
CA VAL A 155 2.45 -5.08 2.92
C VAL A 155 1.22 -5.77 3.47
N ASN A 156 1.31 -6.33 4.67
CA ASN A 156 0.21 -6.98 5.35
C ASN A 156 -0.16 -6.21 6.62
N MET A 157 -1.35 -5.67 6.63
CA MET A 157 -1.96 -5.02 7.78
C MET A 157 -2.59 -6.06 8.70
N VAL A 158 -2.09 -6.19 9.92
CA VAL A 158 -2.63 -7.12 10.93
C VAL A 158 -3.48 -6.32 11.91
N THR A 159 -4.76 -6.65 11.99
CA THR A 159 -5.71 -5.99 12.88
C THR A 159 -5.57 -6.45 14.33
N LYS A 160 -5.95 -5.58 15.26
CA LYS A 160 -6.07 -5.90 16.69
C LYS A 160 -7.13 -6.97 16.90
N LYS A 161 -6.81 -8.01 17.69
CA LYS A 161 -7.72 -9.14 17.98
C LYS A 161 -8.44 -8.95 19.32
N PRO A 162 -9.62 -9.60 19.51
CA PRO A 162 -10.30 -9.64 20.80
C PRO A 162 -9.43 -10.22 21.92
N LEU A 163 -9.58 -9.68 23.12
CA LEU A 163 -8.88 -10.11 24.33
C LEU A 163 -9.90 -10.42 25.42
N PHE A 164 -9.59 -11.39 26.30
CA PHE A 164 -10.52 -11.81 27.35
C PHE A 164 -10.54 -10.89 28.57
N ASN A 165 -9.43 -10.21 28.86
CA ASN A 165 -9.39 -9.17 29.88
C ASN A 165 -10.11 -7.91 29.36
N PHE A 166 -10.94 -7.30 30.18
CA PHE A 166 -11.61 -6.05 29.82
C PHE A 166 -10.59 -4.89 29.83
N GLY A 167 -10.67 -4.05 28.82
CA GLY A 167 -9.83 -2.88 28.67
C GLY A 167 -10.12 -2.11 27.41
N GLY A 168 -9.37 -1.03 27.22
CA GLY A 168 -9.51 -0.21 26.02
C GLY A 168 -8.89 1.17 26.19
N ASN A 169 -9.12 1.99 25.17
CA ASN A 169 -8.76 3.39 25.20
C ASN A 169 -9.75 4.26 24.40
N ILE A 170 -9.84 5.50 24.80
CA ILE A 170 -10.51 6.56 24.04
C ILE A 170 -9.48 7.65 23.83
N ALA A 171 -9.30 8.09 22.60
CA ALA A 171 -8.36 9.16 22.31
C ALA A 171 -9.00 10.24 21.41
N LEU A 172 -8.49 11.45 21.56
CA LEU A 172 -8.78 12.58 20.70
C LEU A 172 -7.45 13.12 20.17
N ASN A 173 -7.30 13.10 18.87
CA ASN A 173 -6.20 13.77 18.18
C ASN A 173 -6.71 15.08 17.57
N TYR A 174 -5.97 16.15 17.80
CA TYR A 174 -6.18 17.46 17.21
C TYR A 174 -4.87 17.91 16.54
N GLY A 175 -4.95 18.52 15.37
CA GLY A 175 -3.74 18.89 14.63
C GLY A 175 -3.90 20.05 13.66
N SER A 176 -2.82 20.35 12.97
CA SER A 176 -2.79 21.36 11.90
C SER A 176 -3.92 21.15 10.90
N TRP A 177 -4.39 22.26 10.32
CA TRP A 177 -5.45 22.29 9.32
C TRP A 177 -6.77 21.70 9.83
N ASN A 178 -7.17 22.13 11.01
CA ASN A 178 -8.43 21.74 11.66
C ASN A 178 -8.63 20.21 11.75
N ASN A 179 -7.53 19.44 11.81
CA ASN A 179 -7.63 18.00 11.98
C ASN A 179 -8.23 17.66 13.34
N VAL A 180 -9.33 16.93 13.35
CA VAL A 180 -9.97 16.38 14.54
C VAL A 180 -10.23 14.89 14.30
N LYS A 181 -9.64 14.04 15.17
CA LYS A 181 -9.76 12.58 15.05
C LYS A 181 -10.01 11.92 16.40
N PRO A 182 -11.27 11.76 16.87
CA PRO A 182 -11.62 10.86 17.95
C PRO A 182 -11.43 9.40 17.52
N THR A 183 -10.94 8.58 18.45
CA THR A 183 -10.78 7.13 18.29
C THR A 183 -11.25 6.39 19.52
N ILE A 184 -11.75 5.17 19.33
CA ILE A 184 -12.18 4.27 20.38
C ILE A 184 -11.65 2.86 20.10
N ASP A 185 -11.21 2.18 21.15
CA ASP A 185 -10.80 0.79 21.13
C ASP A 185 -11.26 0.16 22.45
N ILE A 186 -12.23 -0.76 22.39
CA ILE A 186 -12.80 -1.44 23.55
C ILE A 186 -12.79 -2.95 23.29
N TYR A 187 -12.33 -3.70 24.28
CA TYR A 187 -12.30 -5.16 24.21
C TYR A 187 -12.60 -5.81 25.55
N GLY A 188 -13.03 -7.07 25.52
CA GLY A 188 -13.27 -7.85 26.74
C GLY A 188 -13.85 -9.23 26.47
N GLY A 189 -13.79 -10.07 27.48
CA GLY A 189 -14.46 -11.36 27.49
C GLY A 189 -15.97 -11.21 27.69
N LEU A 190 -16.75 -11.90 26.87
CA LEU A 190 -18.21 -12.05 27.05
C LEU A 190 -18.54 -13.29 27.88
N THR A 191 -17.80 -14.38 27.66
CA THR A 191 -17.86 -15.63 28.39
C THR A 191 -16.44 -16.16 28.62
N LYS A 192 -16.28 -17.33 29.24
CA LYS A 192 -14.96 -17.99 29.33
C LYS A 192 -14.38 -18.34 27.94
N ASN A 193 -15.22 -18.52 26.92
CA ASN A 193 -14.82 -18.99 25.60
C ASN A 193 -14.97 -17.91 24.52
N SER A 194 -15.56 -16.76 24.82
CA SER A 194 -15.80 -15.72 23.83
C SER A 194 -15.34 -14.36 24.27
N ALA A 195 -14.80 -13.60 23.34
CA ALA A 195 -14.31 -12.22 23.53
C ALA A 195 -14.69 -11.35 22.34
N PHE A 196 -14.78 -10.05 22.57
CA PHE A 196 -15.05 -9.06 21.54
C PHE A 196 -13.99 -7.96 21.54
N ARG A 197 -13.89 -7.25 20.42
CA ARG A 197 -13.19 -5.98 20.31
C ARG A 197 -13.91 -5.09 19.31
N VAL A 198 -13.96 -3.81 19.58
CA VAL A 198 -14.51 -2.78 18.69
C VAL A 198 -13.50 -1.66 18.60
N ASN A 199 -13.04 -1.38 17.39
CA ASN A 199 -12.28 -0.18 17.07
C ASN A 199 -13.15 0.75 16.23
N GLY A 200 -12.99 2.06 16.42
CA GLY A 200 -13.66 3.05 15.62
C GLY A 200 -12.90 4.36 15.58
N SER A 201 -13.03 5.09 14.48
CA SER A 201 -12.51 6.45 14.37
C SER A 201 -13.38 7.28 13.43
N TYR A 202 -13.36 8.56 13.70
CA TYR A 202 -13.86 9.60 12.79
C TYR A 202 -12.71 10.58 12.56
N GLU A 203 -12.48 11.02 11.35
CA GLU A 203 -11.50 12.04 11.02
C GLU A 203 -12.12 13.10 10.14
N ASN A 204 -11.97 14.35 10.52
CA ASN A 204 -12.29 15.49 9.68
C ASN A 204 -11.10 16.44 9.68
N LYS A 205 -10.61 16.78 8.49
CA LYS A 205 -9.44 17.65 8.33
C LYS A 205 -9.49 18.45 7.04
N GLU A 206 -8.86 19.58 7.07
CA GLU A 206 -8.44 20.35 5.91
C GLU A 206 -7.00 19.98 5.52
N SER A 207 -6.50 20.59 4.46
CA SER A 207 -5.10 20.43 4.00
C SER A 207 -4.38 21.77 4.06
N PHE A 208 -3.04 21.73 3.98
CA PHE A 208 -2.27 22.93 3.67
C PHE A 208 -2.50 23.45 2.25
N ARG A 209 -3.12 22.60 1.40
CA ARG A 209 -3.57 22.96 0.06
C ARG A 209 -4.92 23.65 0.15
N ASP A 210 -5.06 24.79 -0.55
CA ASP A 210 -6.32 25.53 -0.60
C ASP A 210 -7.48 24.62 -1.02
N ILE A 211 -8.64 24.71 -0.37
CA ILE A 211 -9.89 23.99 -0.70
C ILE A 211 -9.85 22.47 -0.40
N VAL A 212 -8.68 21.84 -0.34
CA VAL A 212 -8.57 20.39 -0.13
C VAL A 212 -8.98 20.00 1.28
N GLN A 213 -9.98 19.11 1.38
CA GLN A 213 -10.53 18.62 2.65
C GLN A 213 -10.81 17.12 2.60
N SER A 214 -10.99 16.51 3.76
CA SER A 214 -11.17 15.07 3.90
C SER A 214 -12.01 14.74 5.12
N GLU A 215 -12.96 13.82 4.95
CA GLU A 215 -13.76 13.24 6.02
C GLU A 215 -13.71 11.71 5.94
N LYS A 216 -13.37 11.04 7.05
CA LYS A 216 -13.21 9.59 7.11
C LYS A 216 -13.93 8.98 8.30
N HIS A 217 -14.68 7.90 8.07
CA HIS A 217 -15.37 7.10 9.08
C HIS A 217 -14.81 5.68 9.04
N TYR A 218 -14.50 5.14 10.21
CA TYR A 218 -14.00 3.77 10.35
C TYR A 218 -14.68 3.06 11.52
N PHE A 219 -15.05 1.80 11.28
CA PHE A 219 -15.64 0.94 12.30
C PHE A 219 -15.21 -0.51 12.07
N ASN A 220 -14.58 -1.14 13.07
CA ASN A 220 -14.06 -2.50 13.00
C ASN A 220 -14.47 -3.30 14.25
N PRO A 221 -15.62 -3.98 14.23
CA PRO A 221 -15.99 -4.95 15.23
C PRO A 221 -15.32 -6.31 14.95
N SER A 222 -14.94 -7.01 16.01
CA SER A 222 -14.41 -8.36 15.93
C SER A 222 -14.87 -9.21 17.09
N PHE A 223 -15.03 -10.52 16.84
CA PHE A 223 -15.52 -11.51 17.78
C PHE A 223 -14.65 -12.76 17.71
N LEU A 224 -14.25 -13.27 18.86
CA LEU A 224 -13.46 -14.50 19.02
C LEU A 224 -14.28 -15.50 19.83
N TYR A 225 -14.30 -16.73 19.35
CA TYR A 225 -14.93 -17.85 20.02
C TYR A 225 -14.03 -19.08 20.02
N ASN A 226 -13.68 -19.57 21.20
CA ASN A 226 -12.99 -20.85 21.40
C ASN A 226 -14.05 -21.95 21.41
N ILE A 227 -14.20 -22.68 20.30
CA ILE A 227 -15.11 -23.82 20.15
C ILE A 227 -14.64 -24.98 21.10
N SER A 228 -13.33 -25.11 21.21
CA SER A 228 -12.66 -26.04 22.13
C SER A 228 -11.27 -25.50 22.47
N ASP A 229 -10.49 -26.15 23.32
CA ASP A 229 -9.11 -25.81 23.64
C ASP A 229 -8.18 -25.89 22.44
N ARG A 230 -8.62 -26.50 21.33
CA ARG A 230 -7.84 -26.69 20.09
C ARG A 230 -8.45 -26.02 18.87
N THR A 231 -9.62 -25.39 19.02
CA THR A 231 -10.35 -24.84 17.89
C THR A 231 -10.86 -23.45 18.21
N GLN A 232 -10.42 -22.47 17.46
CA GLN A 232 -10.80 -21.08 17.62
C GLN A 232 -11.32 -20.53 16.30
N ILE A 233 -12.39 -19.74 16.37
CA ILE A 233 -12.90 -18.94 15.25
C ILE A 233 -12.81 -17.46 15.62
N ILE A 234 -12.37 -16.63 14.65
CA ILE A 234 -12.34 -15.17 14.74
C ILE A 234 -13.14 -14.62 13.57
N ILE A 235 -14.12 -13.77 13.87
CA ILE A 235 -14.94 -13.07 12.88
C ILE A 235 -14.67 -11.59 13.02
N GLU A 236 -14.33 -10.94 11.92
CA GLU A 236 -14.03 -9.51 11.85
C GLU A 236 -14.81 -8.87 10.72
N ALA A 237 -15.33 -7.69 10.95
CA ALA A 237 -15.83 -6.81 9.89
C ALA A 237 -15.10 -5.47 9.96
N ASP A 238 -15.08 -4.76 8.84
CA ASP A 238 -14.38 -3.48 8.74
C ASP A 238 -15.12 -2.62 7.72
N TYR A 239 -15.62 -1.50 8.17
CA TYR A 239 -16.27 -0.50 7.32
C TYR A 239 -15.45 0.77 7.31
N LEU A 240 -15.12 1.25 6.12
CA LEU A 240 -14.36 2.47 5.90
C LEU A 240 -15.04 3.30 4.81
N LYS A 241 -15.41 4.54 5.16
CA LYS A 241 -15.90 5.54 4.21
C LYS A 241 -14.97 6.75 4.25
N HIS A 242 -14.53 7.20 3.09
CA HIS A 242 -13.64 8.33 2.93
C HIS A 242 -14.15 9.25 1.81
N HIS A 243 -14.53 10.46 2.18
CA HIS A 243 -14.93 11.52 1.25
C HIS A 243 -13.87 12.62 1.28
N PHE A 244 -13.37 13.03 0.12
CA PHE A 244 -12.30 14.03 0.06
C PHE A 244 -12.26 14.75 -1.29
N THR A 245 -11.52 15.86 -1.32
CA THR A 245 -11.17 16.59 -2.54
C THR A 245 -9.94 15.93 -3.17
N PRO A 246 -10.04 15.27 -4.35
CA PRO A 246 -8.88 14.70 -5.04
C PRO A 246 -7.92 15.81 -5.48
N ASP A 247 -6.61 15.65 -5.18
CA ASP A 247 -5.59 16.67 -5.41
C ASP A 247 -4.48 16.15 -6.31
N PHE A 248 -4.39 16.67 -7.53
CA PHE A 248 -3.31 16.36 -8.48
C PHE A 248 -2.02 17.16 -8.22
N GLY A 249 -1.98 17.95 -7.15
CA GLY A 249 -0.86 18.79 -6.82
C GLY A 249 -0.79 20.05 -7.68
N LEU A 250 0.43 20.45 -8.04
CA LEU A 250 0.70 21.67 -8.80
C LEU A 250 0.75 21.44 -10.32
N GLY A 251 0.91 20.17 -10.75
CA GLY A 251 1.22 19.84 -12.14
C GLY A 251 2.61 20.30 -12.59
N GLY A 252 3.21 19.58 -13.53
CA GLY A 252 4.50 19.94 -14.13
C GLY A 252 4.38 21.02 -15.22
N LEU A 253 5.48 21.72 -15.48
CA LEU A 253 5.61 22.64 -16.59
C LEU A 253 6.10 21.89 -17.83
N VAL A 254 5.26 21.78 -18.85
CA VAL A 254 5.56 21.11 -20.12
C VAL A 254 6.11 22.13 -21.08
N LEU A 255 7.39 21.98 -21.44
CA LEU A 255 8.12 22.89 -22.32
C LEU A 255 7.86 22.57 -23.79
N ASN A 256 7.62 21.28 -24.10
CA ASN A 256 7.34 20.82 -25.45
C ASN A 256 6.34 19.67 -25.40
N THR A 257 5.15 19.88 -25.94
CA THR A 257 4.05 18.91 -25.92
C THR A 257 4.29 17.70 -26.84
N THR A 258 5.11 17.85 -27.88
CA THR A 258 5.42 16.76 -28.81
C THR A 258 6.39 15.76 -28.20
N THR A 259 7.38 16.26 -27.46
CA THR A 259 8.43 15.46 -26.85
C THR A 259 8.13 15.09 -25.39
N ASN A 260 7.14 15.72 -24.76
CA ASN A 260 6.87 15.66 -23.31
C ASN A 260 8.04 16.18 -22.46
N GLU A 261 8.92 17.02 -23.02
CA GLU A 261 9.94 17.69 -22.25
C GLU A 261 9.31 18.57 -21.18
N SER A 262 9.72 18.39 -19.93
CA SER A 262 9.05 18.99 -18.77
C SER A 262 10.06 19.37 -17.70
N LYS A 263 9.62 20.22 -16.77
CA LYS A 263 10.36 20.57 -15.56
C LYS A 263 9.44 20.66 -14.34
N LEU A 264 10.04 20.63 -13.16
CA LEU A 264 9.32 20.83 -11.91
C LEU A 264 8.64 22.19 -11.88
N ASN A 265 7.38 22.23 -11.44
CA ASN A 265 6.65 23.47 -11.25
C ASN A 265 7.01 24.10 -9.89
N THR A 266 7.87 25.10 -9.92
CA THR A 266 8.24 25.93 -8.77
C THR A 266 7.63 27.34 -8.84
N LEU A 267 6.79 27.60 -9.85
CA LEU A 267 6.15 28.92 -10.07
C LEU A 267 4.92 29.11 -9.18
N LEU A 268 4.28 28.01 -8.75
CA LEU A 268 3.11 28.06 -7.87
C LEU A 268 3.52 27.82 -6.41
N GLY A 269 2.89 28.56 -5.50
CA GLY A 269 2.97 28.29 -4.08
C GLY A 269 2.45 26.88 -3.75
N ILE A 270 3.06 26.19 -2.79
CA ILE A 270 2.72 24.82 -2.43
C ILE A 270 1.27 24.64 -1.95
N ASN A 271 0.62 25.71 -1.51
CA ASN A 271 -0.77 25.73 -1.07
C ASN A 271 -1.80 25.84 -2.22
N LYS A 272 -1.38 26.19 -3.43
CA LYS A 272 -2.29 26.49 -4.55
C LYS A 272 -2.99 25.25 -5.09
N PHE A 273 -4.29 25.39 -5.36
CA PHE A 273 -5.15 24.30 -5.86
C PHE A 273 -5.83 24.74 -7.18
N PRO A 274 -5.32 24.32 -8.35
CA PRO A 274 -5.91 24.70 -9.64
C PRO A 274 -7.08 23.82 -10.09
N GLY A 275 -7.50 22.82 -9.31
CA GLY A 275 -8.63 21.95 -9.60
C GLY A 275 -9.99 22.66 -9.52
N ALA A 276 -11.10 21.94 -9.75
CA ALA A 276 -12.44 22.47 -9.57
C ALA A 276 -12.85 22.43 -8.09
N THR A 277 -13.40 23.52 -7.57
CA THR A 277 -13.75 23.70 -6.15
C THR A 277 -14.80 22.72 -5.64
N TRP A 278 -15.62 22.18 -6.55
CA TRP A 278 -16.71 21.23 -6.28
C TRP A 278 -16.30 19.77 -6.49
N GLN A 279 -15.06 19.49 -6.94
CA GLN A 279 -14.63 18.12 -7.22
C GLN A 279 -14.58 17.28 -5.95
N TYR A 280 -14.91 16.00 -6.10
CA TYR A 280 -14.91 15.05 -5.00
C TYR A 280 -14.49 13.65 -5.42
N GLN A 281 -14.05 12.89 -4.44
CA GLN A 281 -13.99 11.44 -4.49
C GLN A 281 -14.54 10.86 -3.19
N THR A 282 -15.40 9.86 -3.34
CA THR A 282 -15.90 9.06 -2.20
C THR A 282 -15.48 7.62 -2.41
N ASN A 283 -14.76 7.07 -1.44
CA ASN A 283 -14.43 5.66 -1.37
C ASN A 283 -15.21 5.03 -0.21
N GLU A 284 -15.87 3.91 -0.46
CA GLU A 284 -16.52 3.09 0.55
C GLU A 284 -15.98 1.66 0.45
N MET A 285 -15.65 1.05 1.58
CA MET A 285 -15.18 -0.33 1.63
C MET A 285 -15.74 -1.05 2.85
N LEU A 286 -16.37 -2.17 2.60
CA LEU A 286 -16.74 -3.16 3.61
C LEU A 286 -15.86 -4.39 3.41
N THR A 287 -15.16 -4.83 4.46
CA THR A 287 -14.48 -6.12 4.46
C THR A 287 -15.02 -7.01 5.57
N SER A 288 -14.97 -8.30 5.37
CA SER A 288 -15.32 -9.30 6.37
C SER A 288 -14.34 -10.47 6.29
N THR A 289 -13.84 -10.91 7.44
CA THR A 289 -12.87 -12.00 7.54
C THR A 289 -13.37 -13.02 8.57
N VAL A 290 -13.32 -14.27 8.19
CA VAL A 290 -13.56 -15.40 9.10
C VAL A 290 -12.29 -16.25 9.12
N THR A 291 -11.65 -16.33 10.28
CA THR A 291 -10.44 -17.15 10.49
C THR A 291 -10.77 -18.31 11.41
N LEU A 292 -10.51 -19.52 10.95
CA LEU A 292 -10.58 -20.75 11.74
C LEU A 292 -9.17 -21.26 11.98
N ASN A 293 -8.79 -21.42 13.25
CA ASN A 293 -7.55 -22.04 13.68
C ASN A 293 -7.86 -23.36 14.38
N HIS A 294 -7.20 -24.44 13.99
CA HIS A 294 -7.38 -25.75 14.61
C HIS A 294 -6.05 -26.46 14.84
N GLU A 295 -5.74 -26.76 16.10
CA GLU A 295 -4.62 -27.63 16.46
C GLU A 295 -5.06 -29.12 16.35
N ILE A 296 -4.59 -29.81 15.31
CA ILE A 296 -4.82 -31.24 15.16
C ILE A 296 -4.11 -32.00 16.30
N ASN A 297 -2.85 -31.60 16.53
CA ASN A 297 -2.03 -32.07 17.66
C ASN A 297 -0.86 -31.09 17.88
N SER A 298 0.08 -31.38 18.78
CA SER A 298 1.22 -30.52 19.10
C SER A 298 2.14 -30.19 17.90
N ASN A 299 2.09 -31.00 16.84
CA ASN A 299 2.98 -30.88 15.68
C ASN A 299 2.25 -30.42 14.41
N TRP A 300 0.93 -30.46 14.39
CA TRP A 300 0.12 -30.16 13.21
C TRP A 300 -0.97 -29.19 13.55
N ASN A 301 -1.06 -28.11 12.79
CA ASN A 301 -2.17 -27.17 12.85
C ASN A 301 -2.72 -26.85 11.45
N PHE A 302 -3.98 -26.49 11.44
CA PHE A 302 -4.72 -26.11 10.25
C PHE A 302 -5.32 -24.72 10.44
N ASN A 303 -5.16 -23.88 9.43
CA ASN A 303 -5.71 -22.53 9.39
C ASN A 303 -6.52 -22.33 8.11
N THR A 304 -7.70 -21.75 8.24
CA THR A 304 -8.55 -21.37 7.11
C THR A 304 -8.94 -19.91 7.24
N VAL A 305 -8.83 -19.16 6.16
CA VAL A 305 -9.27 -17.77 6.10
C VAL A 305 -10.23 -17.60 4.94
N ALA A 306 -11.46 -17.19 5.24
CA ALA A 306 -12.44 -16.73 4.27
C ALA A 306 -12.53 -15.20 4.35
N PHE A 307 -12.46 -14.52 3.22
CA PHE A 307 -12.46 -13.09 3.13
C PHE A 307 -13.44 -12.61 2.06
N PHE A 308 -14.15 -11.53 2.37
CA PHE A 308 -15.02 -10.82 1.44
C PHE A 308 -14.75 -9.32 1.49
N GLN A 309 -14.83 -8.66 0.33
CA GLN A 309 -14.74 -7.20 0.19
C GLN A 309 -15.79 -6.70 -0.79
N ASP A 310 -16.45 -5.61 -0.41
CA ASP A 310 -17.24 -4.75 -1.28
C ASP A 310 -16.61 -3.35 -1.27
N TYR A 311 -16.25 -2.83 -2.45
CA TYR A 311 -15.57 -1.56 -2.60
C TYR A 311 -16.24 -0.72 -3.67
N THR A 312 -16.50 0.54 -3.36
CA THR A 312 -17.06 1.54 -4.28
C THR A 312 -16.16 2.78 -4.28
N ARG A 313 -15.92 3.31 -5.47
CA ARG A 313 -15.27 4.61 -5.69
C ARG A 313 -16.12 5.45 -6.61
N ASP A 314 -16.63 6.56 -6.13
CA ASP A 314 -17.32 7.60 -6.93
C ASP A 314 -16.40 8.82 -7.05
N PHE A 315 -16.04 9.16 -8.27
CA PHE A 315 -15.16 10.27 -8.61
C PHE A 315 -15.83 11.21 -9.60
N HIS A 316 -15.76 12.51 -9.32
CA HIS A 316 -16.11 13.56 -10.27
C HIS A 316 -15.19 14.75 -10.07
N GLY A 317 -14.42 15.10 -11.09
CA GLY A 317 -13.43 16.18 -10.96
C GLY A 317 -12.54 16.37 -12.17
N THR A 318 -11.54 17.21 -11.97
CA THR A 318 -10.50 17.49 -12.95
C THR A 318 -9.41 16.43 -12.88
N GLU A 319 -8.71 16.22 -13.98
CA GLU A 319 -7.57 15.29 -14.08
C GLU A 319 -6.39 15.93 -14.83
N ARG A 320 -5.19 15.40 -14.59
CA ARG A 320 -3.98 15.61 -15.38
C ARG A 320 -3.57 17.07 -15.53
N ILE A 321 -3.22 17.69 -14.43
CA ILE A 321 -2.70 19.06 -14.44
C ILE A 321 -1.37 19.12 -15.18
N GLN A 322 -1.36 19.72 -16.36
CA GLN A 322 -0.17 19.91 -17.20
C GLN A 322 -0.17 21.34 -17.75
N TRP A 323 0.80 22.12 -17.35
CA TRP A 323 0.93 23.49 -17.77
C TRP A 323 1.79 23.57 -19.03
N ASN A 324 1.15 23.68 -20.18
CA ASN A 324 1.80 23.67 -21.48
C ASN A 324 2.28 25.07 -21.87
N LEU A 325 3.58 25.23 -22.16
CA LEU A 325 4.16 26.48 -22.61
C LEU A 325 3.56 26.89 -23.96
N GLN A 326 3.16 28.15 -24.05
CA GLN A 326 2.63 28.78 -25.26
C GLN A 326 3.67 29.69 -25.92
N ASN A 327 3.45 30.05 -27.19
CA ASN A 327 4.37 30.90 -27.96
C ASN A 327 4.56 32.29 -27.35
N ASN A 328 3.61 32.77 -26.55
CA ASN A 328 3.71 34.06 -25.85
C ASN A 328 4.47 33.99 -24.52
N GLY A 329 4.96 32.80 -24.14
CA GLY A 329 5.67 32.57 -22.87
C GLY A 329 4.76 32.17 -21.68
N ASP A 330 3.46 32.22 -21.82
CA ASP A 330 2.51 31.77 -20.78
C ASP A 330 2.43 30.27 -20.70
N TYR A 331 2.01 29.76 -19.54
CA TYR A 331 1.67 28.35 -19.34
C TYR A 331 0.16 28.17 -19.21
N VAL A 332 -0.39 27.29 -20.04
CA VAL A 332 -1.82 26.99 -20.10
C VAL A 332 -2.09 25.54 -19.76
N TRP A 333 -3.08 25.30 -18.90
CA TRP A 333 -3.65 23.98 -18.70
C TRP A 333 -5.05 23.89 -19.31
N LYS A 334 -5.25 22.91 -20.18
CA LYS A 334 -6.55 22.54 -20.71
C LYS A 334 -7.27 21.67 -19.66
N ARG A 335 -8.10 22.31 -18.83
CA ARG A 335 -8.77 21.63 -17.70
C ARG A 335 -9.81 20.63 -18.22
N THR A 336 -9.53 19.36 -18.09
CA THR A 336 -10.43 18.25 -18.46
C THR A 336 -11.22 17.77 -17.27
N LEU A 337 -12.45 17.28 -17.52
CA LEU A 337 -13.34 16.71 -16.50
C LEU A 337 -13.57 15.23 -16.74
N ASN A 338 -13.53 14.47 -15.67
CA ASN A 338 -13.91 13.08 -15.67
C ASN A 338 -14.92 12.77 -14.57
N LYS A 339 -15.85 11.85 -14.86
CA LYS A 339 -16.72 11.22 -13.89
C LYS A 339 -16.67 9.72 -14.07
N GLN A 340 -16.43 9.00 -12.96
CA GLN A 340 -16.31 7.55 -12.97
C GLN A 340 -16.85 6.97 -11.66
N LEU A 341 -17.64 5.91 -11.77
CA LEU A 341 -18.00 5.05 -10.66
C LEU A 341 -17.31 3.70 -10.86
N GLN A 342 -16.67 3.21 -9.84
CA GLN A 342 -16.08 1.85 -9.80
C GLN A 342 -16.68 1.08 -8.63
N GLU A 343 -17.09 -0.16 -8.91
CA GLU A 343 -17.55 -1.09 -7.90
C GLU A 343 -16.74 -2.38 -8.02
N GLN A 344 -16.29 -2.93 -6.90
CA GLN A 344 -15.54 -4.18 -6.88
C GLN A 344 -16.05 -5.10 -5.78
N LYS A 345 -16.35 -6.33 -6.17
CA LYS A 345 -16.66 -7.42 -5.24
C LYS A 345 -15.55 -8.46 -5.32
N TYR A 346 -14.94 -8.74 -4.18
CA TYR A 346 -13.85 -9.69 -4.07
C TYR A 346 -14.13 -10.69 -2.96
N GLY A 347 -13.93 -11.96 -3.26
CA GLY A 347 -14.01 -13.04 -2.28
C GLY A 347 -12.82 -13.96 -2.40
N SER A 348 -12.26 -14.41 -1.27
CA SER A 348 -11.18 -15.39 -1.26
C SER A 348 -11.33 -16.41 -0.15
N LEU A 349 -10.79 -17.60 -0.40
CA LEU A 349 -10.70 -18.70 0.55
C LEU A 349 -9.28 -19.26 0.54
N GLN A 350 -8.70 -19.44 1.73
CA GLN A 350 -7.34 -19.94 1.91
C GLN A 350 -7.35 -21.10 2.93
N PHE A 351 -6.54 -22.12 2.65
CA PHE A 351 -6.31 -23.26 3.52
C PHE A 351 -4.80 -23.43 3.71
N ASN A 352 -4.36 -23.56 4.95
CA ASN A 352 -2.96 -23.78 5.31
C ASN A 352 -2.88 -24.91 6.32
N LEU A 353 -2.09 -25.93 6.00
CA LEU A 353 -1.70 -27.00 6.91
C LEU A 353 -0.22 -26.85 7.23
N ASN A 354 0.08 -26.64 8.50
CA ASN A 354 1.44 -26.59 9.00
C ASN A 354 1.75 -27.84 9.79
N GLY A 355 2.92 -28.44 9.54
CA GLY A 355 3.35 -29.66 10.20
C GLY A 355 4.83 -29.66 10.57
N GLN A 356 5.15 -30.30 11.68
CA GLN A 356 6.53 -30.56 12.09
C GLN A 356 6.69 -32.07 12.29
N PHE A 357 7.71 -32.67 11.65
CA PHE A 357 7.95 -34.10 11.72
C PHE A 357 9.44 -34.40 11.45
N LYS A 358 9.82 -35.66 11.64
CA LYS A 358 11.19 -36.15 11.39
C LYS A 358 11.18 -37.27 10.37
N THR A 359 12.19 -37.26 9.48
CA THR A 359 12.49 -38.35 8.58
C THR A 359 13.93 -38.77 8.79
N GLY A 360 14.16 -39.83 9.56
CA GLY A 360 15.47 -40.21 10.03
C GLY A 360 16.09 -39.11 10.91
N LYS A 361 17.22 -38.54 10.45
CA LYS A 361 17.92 -37.44 11.15
C LYS A 361 17.44 -36.05 10.74
N LEU A 362 16.58 -35.95 9.72
CA LEU A 362 16.10 -34.67 9.20
C LEU A 362 14.88 -34.19 9.97
N ASN A 363 14.85 -32.91 10.35
CA ASN A 363 13.67 -32.28 10.91
C ASN A 363 13.01 -31.43 9.81
N HIS A 364 11.69 -31.52 9.70
CA HIS A 364 10.88 -30.84 8.71
C HIS A 364 9.92 -29.85 9.36
N LYS A 365 9.80 -28.65 8.77
CA LYS A 365 8.74 -27.69 9.04
C LYS A 365 7.99 -27.43 7.71
N LEU A 366 6.91 -28.19 7.52
CA LEU A 366 6.15 -28.24 6.28
C LEU A 366 4.97 -27.27 6.32
N LEU A 367 4.76 -26.53 5.24
CA LEU A 367 3.53 -25.82 4.92
C LEU A 367 2.97 -26.39 3.62
N VAL A 368 1.71 -26.80 3.63
CA VAL A 368 0.93 -27.11 2.43
C VAL A 368 -0.29 -26.21 2.43
N GLY A 369 -0.60 -25.60 1.31
CA GLY A 369 -1.72 -24.69 1.23
C GLY A 369 -2.39 -24.65 -0.15
N ALA A 370 -3.60 -24.12 -0.14
CA ALA A 370 -4.37 -23.83 -1.33
C ALA A 370 -5.12 -22.51 -1.12
N ASP A 371 -5.28 -21.76 -2.19
CA ASP A 371 -6.11 -20.56 -2.21
C ASP A 371 -6.92 -20.45 -3.50
N ALA A 372 -8.07 -19.80 -3.39
CA ALA A 372 -8.88 -19.43 -4.54
C ALA A 372 -9.50 -18.06 -4.29
N ASP A 373 -9.60 -17.26 -5.34
CA ASP A 373 -10.29 -15.98 -5.28
C ASP A 373 -11.11 -15.67 -6.53
N TYR A 374 -12.07 -14.79 -6.35
CA TYR A 374 -12.90 -14.23 -7.41
C TYR A 374 -12.99 -12.71 -7.22
N LEU A 375 -12.70 -11.97 -8.29
CA LEU A 375 -12.87 -10.53 -8.39
C LEU A 375 -13.85 -10.21 -9.50
N GLN A 376 -14.86 -9.41 -9.20
CA GLN A 376 -15.67 -8.70 -10.19
C GLN A 376 -15.36 -7.20 -10.07
N ALA A 377 -14.83 -6.62 -11.14
CA ALA A 377 -14.56 -5.19 -11.24
C ALA A 377 -15.51 -4.56 -12.26
N ASP A 378 -16.36 -3.67 -11.79
CA ASP A 378 -17.34 -2.91 -12.57
C ASP A 378 -16.88 -1.46 -12.66
N THR A 379 -16.77 -0.93 -13.88
CA THR A 379 -16.40 0.47 -14.13
C THR A 379 -17.47 1.11 -15.00
N TYR A 380 -18.11 2.14 -14.46
CA TYR A 380 -19.10 2.93 -15.16
C TYR A 380 -18.46 4.18 -15.75
N SER A 381 -18.65 4.42 -17.04
CA SER A 381 -18.32 5.66 -17.72
C SER A 381 -19.54 6.56 -17.85
N TYR A 382 -19.29 7.86 -17.98
CA TYR A 382 -20.33 8.87 -18.03
C TYR A 382 -20.16 9.80 -19.23
N GLN A 383 -21.26 10.45 -19.61
CA GLN A 383 -21.27 11.65 -20.42
C GLN A 383 -21.63 12.84 -19.53
N LEU A 384 -20.99 13.98 -19.80
CA LEU A 384 -21.26 15.27 -19.15
C LEU A 384 -22.03 16.19 -20.10
N GLN A 385 -22.95 16.96 -19.55
CA GLN A 385 -23.75 17.90 -20.31
C GLN A 385 -22.94 19.14 -20.65
N LYS A 386 -22.92 19.50 -21.93
CA LYS A 386 -22.36 20.75 -22.43
C LYS A 386 -23.35 21.92 -22.25
N GLN A 387 -22.86 23.12 -22.49
CA GLN A 387 -23.65 24.35 -22.41
C GLN A 387 -24.85 24.37 -23.38
N ASP A 388 -24.69 23.79 -24.56
CA ASP A 388 -25.75 23.69 -25.58
C ASP A 388 -26.80 22.60 -25.26
N GLY A 389 -26.72 21.98 -24.07
CA GLY A 389 -27.60 20.90 -23.63
C GLY A 389 -27.23 19.52 -24.17
N THR A 390 -26.30 19.43 -25.11
CA THR A 390 -25.79 18.14 -25.63
C THR A 390 -24.89 17.46 -24.63
N PHE A 391 -24.65 16.14 -24.82
CA PHE A 391 -23.77 15.34 -23.95
C PHE A 391 -22.53 14.89 -24.70
N ALA A 392 -21.40 14.91 -24.01
CA ALA A 392 -20.14 14.35 -24.50
C ALA A 392 -19.47 13.46 -23.43
N ASP A 393 -18.65 12.52 -23.88
CA ASP A 393 -17.95 11.59 -23.00
C ASP A 393 -17.06 12.31 -22.01
N ALA A 394 -17.21 11.98 -20.73
CA ALA A 394 -16.32 12.45 -19.68
C ALA A 394 -14.91 11.88 -19.88
N GLY A 395 -13.87 12.58 -19.38
CA GLY A 395 -12.48 12.18 -19.48
C GLY A 395 -11.61 13.16 -20.25
N ASN A 396 -10.48 12.67 -20.80
CA ASN A 396 -9.42 13.51 -21.37
C ASN A 396 -9.85 14.45 -22.51
N ASN A 397 -10.96 14.17 -23.18
CA ASN A 397 -11.48 14.98 -24.28
C ASN A 397 -12.56 15.97 -23.86
N PHE A 398 -13.06 15.87 -22.63
CA PHE A 398 -14.06 16.79 -22.13
C PHE A 398 -13.38 17.95 -21.40
N VAL A 399 -13.47 19.15 -21.96
CA VAL A 399 -12.85 20.37 -21.43
C VAL A 399 -13.86 21.16 -20.63
N TYR A 400 -13.48 21.49 -19.40
CA TYR A 400 -14.26 22.34 -18.49
C TYR A 400 -14.24 23.81 -18.93
N GLY A 401 -15.34 24.52 -18.70
CA GLY A 401 -15.42 25.97 -18.86
C GLY A 401 -16.00 26.45 -20.18
N THR A 402 -16.79 25.62 -20.82
CA THR A 402 -17.54 26.01 -22.02
C THR A 402 -18.75 26.91 -21.73
N ASN A 403 -19.04 27.22 -20.47
CA ASN A 403 -20.17 28.05 -20.06
C ASN A 403 -19.83 29.54 -20.10
N GLY A 404 -19.63 30.07 -21.30
CA GLY A 404 -19.49 31.53 -21.49
C GLY A 404 -18.25 32.15 -20.89
N ASN A 405 -17.38 31.36 -20.28
CA ASN A 405 -16.18 31.83 -19.64
C ASN A 405 -14.96 31.52 -20.51
N THR A 406 -14.50 32.55 -21.11
CA THR A 406 -13.17 32.81 -21.64
C THR A 406 -12.37 31.58 -22.04
N SER A 407 -12.12 31.44 -23.32
CA SER A 407 -11.07 30.60 -23.88
C SER A 407 -11.19 29.09 -23.64
N ASN A 408 -12.36 28.48 -23.89
CA ASN A 408 -12.51 27.03 -24.03
C ASN A 408 -12.01 26.15 -22.85
N GLY A 409 -12.08 26.63 -21.61
CA GLY A 409 -11.64 25.90 -20.43
C GLY A 409 -10.13 25.87 -20.26
N ASN A 410 -9.41 26.67 -21.00
CA ASN A 410 -8.00 26.91 -20.75
C ASN A 410 -7.83 27.84 -19.55
N ILE A 411 -6.97 27.45 -18.63
CA ILE A 411 -6.60 28.29 -17.50
C ILE A 411 -5.14 28.68 -17.60
N LEU A 412 -4.83 29.93 -17.19
CA LEU A 412 -3.50 30.47 -17.23
C LEU A 412 -2.80 30.25 -15.88
N LEU A 413 -1.53 29.82 -15.89
CA LEU A 413 -0.76 29.68 -14.65
C LEU A 413 -0.54 31.04 -13.99
N SER A 414 -0.35 32.09 -14.80
CA SER A 414 -0.08 33.47 -14.36
C SER A 414 -1.30 34.25 -13.87
N ASP A 415 -2.54 33.77 -14.11
CA ASP A 415 -3.77 34.45 -13.74
C ASP A 415 -4.78 33.52 -13.03
N GLU A 416 -4.80 33.59 -11.70
CA GLU A 416 -5.72 32.81 -10.85
C GLU A 416 -7.21 33.14 -11.10
N ASN A 417 -7.56 34.29 -11.72
CA ASN A 417 -8.94 34.58 -12.07
C ASN A 417 -9.49 33.62 -13.13
N THR A 418 -8.58 33.03 -13.95
CA THR A 418 -8.95 32.02 -14.94
C THR A 418 -9.26 30.66 -14.30
N TRP A 419 -8.88 30.43 -13.03
CA TRP A 419 -9.05 29.16 -12.31
C TRP A 419 -10.46 28.99 -11.76
N LYS A 420 -11.31 30.00 -11.83
CA LYS A 420 -12.69 29.89 -11.36
C LYS A 420 -13.35 28.67 -11.99
N SER A 421 -13.82 27.79 -11.13
CA SER A 421 -14.58 26.62 -11.54
C SER A 421 -16.05 26.96 -11.54
N GLY A 422 -16.78 26.68 -12.60
CA GLY A 422 -18.23 26.78 -12.60
C GLY A 422 -18.89 25.78 -11.65
N GLU A 423 -20.15 25.50 -11.89
CA GLU A 423 -20.89 24.46 -11.16
C GLU A 423 -20.56 23.05 -11.68
N MET A 424 -20.83 22.06 -10.84
CA MET A 424 -20.74 20.66 -11.23
C MET A 424 -21.71 20.37 -12.38
N LEU A 425 -21.20 19.78 -13.46
CA LEU A 425 -22.00 19.48 -14.65
C LEU A 425 -22.93 18.29 -14.41
N ASN A 426 -24.13 18.36 -15.01
CA ASN A 426 -25.02 17.21 -15.08
C ASN A 426 -24.35 16.06 -15.84
N SER A 427 -24.61 14.85 -15.40
CA SER A 427 -24.03 13.65 -15.98
C SER A 427 -25.07 12.55 -16.21
N ARG A 428 -24.83 11.70 -17.20
CA ARG A 428 -25.58 10.47 -17.40
C ARG A 428 -24.64 9.29 -17.61
N GLN A 429 -25.05 8.13 -17.11
CA GLN A 429 -24.30 6.90 -17.36
C GLN A 429 -24.29 6.54 -18.84
N LYS A 430 -23.13 6.13 -19.34
CA LYS A 430 -22.94 5.68 -20.71
C LYS A 430 -22.74 4.18 -20.78
N ASP A 431 -21.66 3.69 -20.23
CA ASP A 431 -21.27 2.27 -20.28
C ASP A 431 -20.95 1.70 -18.90
N LEU A 432 -21.26 0.42 -18.72
CA LEU A 432 -20.68 -0.43 -17.68
C LEU A 432 -19.69 -1.37 -18.34
N ASN A 433 -18.46 -1.41 -17.87
CA ASN A 433 -17.47 -2.41 -18.20
C ASN A 433 -17.28 -3.33 -16.98
N ARG A 434 -17.67 -4.60 -17.10
CA ARG A 434 -17.54 -5.61 -16.04
C ARG A 434 -16.45 -6.60 -16.40
N ILE A 435 -15.46 -6.76 -15.52
CA ILE A 435 -14.32 -7.65 -15.72
C ILE A 435 -14.28 -8.69 -14.59
N PRO A 436 -14.71 -9.93 -14.83
CA PRO A 436 -14.58 -11.02 -13.87
C PRO A 436 -13.21 -11.69 -13.99
N THR A 437 -12.53 -11.88 -12.85
CA THR A 437 -11.25 -12.57 -12.76
C THR A 437 -11.31 -13.69 -11.70
N ARG A 438 -10.71 -14.83 -11.98
CA ARG A 438 -10.58 -15.96 -11.04
C ARG A 438 -9.13 -16.36 -10.91
N ARG A 439 -8.72 -16.69 -9.69
CA ARG A 439 -7.38 -17.21 -9.39
C ARG A 439 -7.47 -18.42 -8.50
N VAL A 440 -6.58 -19.38 -8.73
CA VAL A 440 -6.42 -20.58 -7.91
C VAL A 440 -4.94 -20.83 -7.72
N GLY A 441 -4.53 -21.23 -6.54
CA GLY A 441 -3.16 -21.59 -6.23
C GLY A 441 -3.08 -22.79 -5.31
N ILE A 442 -2.09 -23.64 -5.55
CA ILE A 442 -1.72 -24.75 -4.66
C ILE A 442 -0.22 -24.65 -4.43
N TYR A 443 0.20 -24.75 -3.19
CA TYR A 443 1.61 -24.61 -2.82
C TYR A 443 2.04 -25.52 -1.70
N ALA A 444 3.31 -25.88 -1.73
CA ALA A 444 3.98 -26.58 -0.65
C ALA A 444 5.37 -25.96 -0.43
N GLN A 445 5.78 -25.89 0.83
CA GLN A 445 7.09 -25.39 1.22
C GLN A 445 7.55 -26.18 2.45
N ASP A 446 8.80 -26.64 2.43
CA ASP A 446 9.41 -27.35 3.55
C ASP A 446 10.75 -26.74 3.92
N LEU A 447 10.93 -26.43 5.21
CA LEU A 447 12.23 -26.11 5.79
C LEU A 447 12.82 -27.37 6.39
N ILE A 448 13.83 -27.91 5.74
CA ILE A 448 14.52 -29.16 6.10
C ILE A 448 15.79 -28.80 6.87
N SER A 449 15.85 -29.17 8.15
CA SER A 449 17.08 -29.06 8.94
C SER A 449 17.94 -30.27 8.66
N ILE A 450 19.02 -30.07 7.88
CA ILE A 450 20.03 -31.08 7.56
C ILE A 450 20.92 -31.33 8.80
N THR A 451 21.25 -30.25 9.49
CA THR A 451 21.89 -30.24 10.80
C THR A 451 21.17 -29.17 11.66
N ASP A 452 21.53 -29.07 12.94
CA ASP A 452 20.98 -28.02 13.82
C ASP A 452 21.29 -26.60 13.28
N LYS A 453 22.39 -26.45 12.54
CA LYS A 453 22.85 -25.17 12.01
C LYS A 453 22.49 -24.94 10.53
N PHE A 454 22.47 -26.00 9.72
CA PHE A 454 22.25 -25.87 8.28
C PHE A 454 20.88 -26.35 7.87
N LYS A 455 20.12 -25.45 7.25
CA LYS A 455 18.74 -25.70 6.83
C LYS A 455 18.55 -25.32 5.36
N VAL A 456 17.70 -26.08 4.69
CA VAL A 456 17.33 -25.87 3.28
C VAL A 456 15.81 -25.67 3.21
N LEU A 457 15.40 -24.54 2.65
CA LEU A 457 14.01 -24.27 2.30
C LEU A 457 13.80 -24.65 0.83
N ALA A 458 12.82 -25.49 0.56
CA ALA A 458 12.39 -25.78 -0.81
C ALA A 458 10.86 -25.58 -0.89
N GLY A 459 10.40 -24.96 -1.95
CA GLY A 459 8.98 -24.73 -2.14
C GLY A 459 8.61 -24.56 -3.60
N LEU A 460 7.36 -24.89 -3.90
CA LEU A 460 6.77 -24.78 -5.23
C LEU A 460 5.31 -24.36 -5.10
N ARG A 461 4.89 -23.42 -5.95
CA ARG A 461 3.49 -23.05 -6.14
C ARG A 461 3.11 -23.26 -7.60
N TRP A 462 1.96 -23.84 -7.82
CA TRP A 462 1.23 -23.74 -9.09
C TRP A 462 0.14 -22.68 -8.94
N SER A 463 0.07 -21.77 -9.91
CA SER A 463 -0.95 -20.71 -9.97
C SER A 463 -1.70 -20.77 -11.28
N TYR A 464 -3.01 -20.56 -11.22
CA TYR A 464 -3.89 -20.42 -12.37
C TYR A 464 -4.66 -19.10 -12.28
N LEU A 465 -4.70 -18.36 -13.38
CA LEU A 465 -5.44 -17.11 -13.55
C LEU A 465 -6.36 -17.23 -14.75
N GLU A 466 -7.63 -16.84 -14.60
CA GLU A 466 -8.60 -16.71 -15.68
C GLU A 466 -9.18 -15.30 -15.70
N ASN A 467 -8.92 -14.55 -16.78
CA ASN A 467 -9.57 -13.30 -17.10
C ASN A 467 -10.69 -13.56 -18.10
N LYS A 468 -11.93 -13.52 -17.66
CA LYS A 468 -13.09 -13.72 -18.52
C LYS A 468 -13.29 -12.54 -19.47
N SER A 469 -14.10 -12.74 -20.51
CA SER A 469 -14.48 -11.66 -21.42
C SER A 469 -15.11 -10.50 -20.64
N THR A 470 -14.72 -9.28 -21.00
CA THR A 470 -15.34 -8.07 -20.46
C THR A 470 -16.75 -7.95 -20.98
N ILE A 471 -17.71 -7.80 -20.07
CA ILE A 471 -19.10 -7.50 -20.40
C ILE A 471 -19.22 -6.00 -20.50
N VAL A 472 -19.69 -5.50 -21.64
CA VAL A 472 -19.95 -4.08 -21.86
C VAL A 472 -21.46 -3.88 -22.04
N GLU A 473 -22.08 -3.15 -21.13
CA GLU A 473 -23.47 -2.75 -21.20
C GLU A 473 -23.55 -1.26 -21.53
N ASN A 474 -24.12 -0.90 -22.67
CA ASN A 474 -24.31 0.51 -23.05
C ASN A 474 -25.73 0.95 -22.69
N TYR A 475 -25.85 1.91 -21.78
CA TYR A 475 -27.13 2.39 -21.28
C TYR A 475 -27.84 3.39 -22.21
N LEU A 476 -27.12 3.98 -23.17
CA LEU A 476 -27.70 4.96 -24.10
C LEU A 476 -28.52 4.29 -25.19
N ASN A 477 -28.12 3.11 -25.64
CA ASN A 477 -28.79 2.33 -26.68
C ASN A 477 -29.29 0.95 -26.23
N ASN A 478 -29.17 0.69 -24.90
CA ASN A 478 -29.58 -0.56 -24.27
C ASN A 478 -28.99 -1.82 -24.92
N THR A 479 -27.71 -1.79 -25.22
CA THR A 479 -27.00 -2.93 -25.83
C THR A 479 -26.04 -3.59 -24.85
N LYS A 480 -25.86 -4.91 -24.99
CA LYS A 480 -24.90 -5.71 -24.23
C LYS A 480 -23.99 -6.46 -25.17
N THR A 481 -22.70 -6.28 -25.01
CA THR A 481 -21.66 -6.92 -25.82
C THR A 481 -20.62 -7.60 -24.94
N TYR A 482 -19.89 -8.55 -25.52
CA TYR A 482 -18.81 -9.27 -24.87
C TYR A 482 -17.53 -8.99 -25.63
N LYS A 483 -16.55 -8.34 -24.97
CA LYS A 483 -15.22 -8.10 -25.53
C LYS A 483 -14.26 -9.16 -25.01
N ALA A 484 -13.42 -9.71 -25.88
CA ALA A 484 -12.36 -10.61 -25.44
C ALA A 484 -11.47 -9.92 -24.40
N SER A 485 -10.88 -10.70 -23.50
CA SER A 485 -9.86 -10.22 -22.58
C SER A 485 -8.74 -9.49 -23.33
N SER A 486 -8.22 -8.42 -22.78
CA SER A 486 -7.11 -7.65 -23.36
C SER A 486 -5.75 -8.34 -23.27
N GLY A 487 -5.67 -9.51 -22.69
CA GLY A 487 -4.45 -10.33 -22.58
C GLY A 487 -4.78 -11.80 -22.74
N ASN A 488 -3.93 -12.68 -22.24
CA ASN A 488 -4.23 -14.09 -22.16
C ASN A 488 -5.46 -14.33 -21.28
N PRO A 489 -6.52 -14.97 -21.81
CA PRO A 489 -7.72 -15.23 -21.00
C PRO A 489 -7.46 -16.26 -19.89
N LYS A 490 -6.44 -17.11 -20.06
CA LYS A 490 -6.06 -18.15 -19.11
C LYS A 490 -4.54 -18.27 -19.06
N GLU A 491 -3.99 -18.21 -17.86
CA GLU A 491 -2.57 -18.40 -17.62
C GLU A 491 -2.34 -19.36 -16.46
N SER A 492 -1.27 -20.14 -16.56
CA SER A 492 -0.78 -20.96 -15.45
C SER A 492 0.73 -20.93 -15.40
N ALA A 493 1.28 -20.89 -14.20
CA ALA A 493 2.72 -20.89 -14.01
C ALA A 493 3.11 -21.58 -12.71
N PHE A 494 4.34 -22.08 -12.68
CA PHE A 494 4.99 -22.54 -11.46
C PHE A 494 5.93 -21.45 -10.94
N SER A 495 5.91 -21.26 -9.62
CA SER A 495 6.81 -20.35 -8.91
C SER A 495 7.64 -21.15 -7.90
N PRO A 496 8.85 -21.58 -8.29
CA PRO A 496 9.79 -22.26 -7.38
C PRO A 496 10.44 -21.27 -6.43
N ARG A 497 10.83 -21.78 -5.27
CA ARG A 497 11.65 -21.09 -4.28
C ARG A 497 12.62 -22.06 -3.63
N VAL A 498 13.87 -21.64 -3.53
CA VAL A 498 14.92 -22.36 -2.78
C VAL A 498 15.64 -21.38 -1.87
N GLY A 499 15.92 -21.78 -0.64
CA GLY A 499 16.65 -20.97 0.32
C GLY A 499 17.60 -21.82 1.15
N LEU A 500 18.73 -21.26 1.48
CA LEU A 500 19.72 -21.84 2.39
C LEU A 500 19.79 -20.96 3.62
N VAL A 501 19.76 -21.56 4.80
CA VAL A 501 19.94 -20.85 6.07
C VAL A 501 21.06 -21.54 6.84
N TYR A 502 22.04 -20.77 7.27
CA TYR A 502 23.08 -21.25 8.16
C TYR A 502 23.05 -20.48 9.47
N GLN A 503 22.60 -21.15 10.53
CA GLN A 503 22.53 -20.63 11.89
C GLN A 503 23.90 -20.82 12.57
N ILE A 504 24.68 -19.74 12.64
CA ILE A 504 26.01 -19.76 13.27
C ILE A 504 25.85 -20.02 14.76
N ASP A 505 24.91 -19.31 15.39
CA ASP A 505 24.44 -19.48 16.77
C ASP A 505 22.97 -19.02 16.90
N ASP A 506 22.38 -19.12 18.08
CA ASP A 506 20.96 -18.73 18.32
C ASP A 506 20.65 -17.26 18.03
N SER A 507 21.68 -16.41 17.97
CA SER A 507 21.56 -14.97 17.75
C SER A 507 22.02 -14.52 16.36
N PHE A 508 22.57 -15.44 15.55
CA PHE A 508 23.18 -15.08 14.27
C PHE A 508 22.88 -16.12 13.19
N SER A 509 22.19 -15.71 12.15
CA SER A 509 21.96 -16.52 10.95
C SER A 509 22.35 -15.78 9.68
N THR A 510 22.76 -16.53 8.66
CA THR A 510 22.97 -16.06 7.30
C THR A 510 22.06 -16.85 6.37
N PHE A 511 21.68 -16.24 5.26
CA PHE A 511 20.84 -16.90 4.26
C PHE A 511 21.21 -16.52 2.84
N ALA A 512 20.88 -17.40 1.92
CA ALA A 512 20.81 -17.12 0.49
C ALA A 512 19.53 -17.70 -0.06
N SER A 513 18.88 -17.03 -1.02
CA SER A 513 17.67 -17.54 -1.63
C SER A 513 17.54 -17.16 -3.10
N TYR A 514 16.85 -18.03 -3.83
CA TYR A 514 16.34 -17.82 -5.17
C TYR A 514 14.83 -18.00 -5.17
N SER A 515 14.13 -17.16 -5.90
CA SER A 515 12.70 -17.30 -6.16
C SER A 515 12.35 -16.78 -7.56
N ASN A 516 11.42 -17.47 -8.21
CA ASN A 516 10.86 -17.05 -9.48
C ASN A 516 9.37 -16.75 -9.31
N SER A 517 8.88 -15.76 -10.05
CA SER A 517 7.48 -15.40 -10.14
C SER A 517 7.13 -14.92 -11.54
N PHE A 518 5.85 -14.74 -11.80
CA PHE A 518 5.36 -14.25 -13.07
C PHE A 518 4.32 -13.15 -12.88
N ASN A 519 4.21 -12.27 -13.87
CA ASN A 519 3.17 -11.25 -13.91
C ASN A 519 2.56 -11.21 -15.32
N PRO A 520 1.25 -11.49 -15.49
CA PRO A 520 0.59 -11.44 -16.78
C PRO A 520 0.69 -10.07 -17.43
N ASN A 521 1.13 -10.03 -18.69
CA ASN A 521 1.08 -8.83 -19.49
C ASN A 521 -0.35 -8.63 -20.04
N SER A 522 -0.81 -7.38 -20.01
CA SER A 522 -2.07 -6.97 -20.63
C SER A 522 -1.84 -6.46 -22.05
N GLY A 523 -2.86 -6.55 -22.89
CA GLY A 523 -2.81 -6.12 -24.28
C GLY A 523 -2.48 -7.25 -25.24
N ARG A 524 -2.23 -6.89 -26.48
CA ARG A 524 -1.93 -7.79 -27.59
C ARG A 524 -0.80 -7.20 -28.42
N ASP A 525 -0.07 -8.03 -29.14
CA ASP A 525 0.94 -7.56 -30.09
C ASP A 525 0.29 -6.92 -31.34
N ILE A 526 1.10 -6.39 -32.23
CA ILE A 526 0.65 -5.78 -33.49
C ILE A 526 -0.10 -6.74 -34.40
N ASN A 527 0.06 -8.06 -34.20
CA ASN A 527 -0.64 -9.14 -34.95
C ASN A 527 -1.90 -9.62 -34.20
N ASN A 528 -2.30 -8.92 -33.12
CA ASN A 528 -3.43 -9.29 -32.27
C ASN A 528 -3.25 -10.61 -31.49
N LEU A 529 -2.00 -11.03 -31.26
CA LEU A 529 -1.66 -12.19 -30.44
C LEU A 529 -1.47 -11.77 -28.98
N PRO A 530 -1.83 -12.61 -27.99
CA PRO A 530 -1.57 -12.33 -26.58
C PRO A 530 -0.07 -12.33 -26.29
N LEU A 531 0.36 -11.46 -25.39
CA LEU A 531 1.75 -11.34 -24.97
C LEU A 531 2.12 -12.42 -23.92
N PRO A 532 3.35 -12.92 -23.91
CA PRO A 532 3.83 -13.76 -22.81
C PRO A 532 3.85 -12.98 -21.50
N SER A 533 3.67 -13.68 -20.37
CA SER A 533 3.84 -13.08 -19.05
C SER A 533 5.27 -12.58 -18.83
N SER A 534 5.43 -11.50 -18.09
CA SER A 534 6.75 -11.15 -17.58
C SER A 534 7.20 -12.15 -16.53
N LEU A 535 8.48 -12.47 -16.53
CA LEU A 535 9.13 -13.42 -15.63
C LEU A 535 10.06 -12.64 -14.69
N ILE A 536 9.98 -12.97 -13.41
CA ILE A 536 10.70 -12.26 -12.36
C ILE A 536 11.59 -13.25 -11.63
N ASP A 537 12.90 -13.07 -11.77
CA ASP A 537 13.91 -13.84 -11.05
C ASP A 537 14.53 -12.98 -9.95
N GLN A 538 14.56 -13.50 -8.74
CA GLN A 538 15.10 -12.79 -7.59
C GLN A 538 16.14 -13.65 -6.87
N TYR A 539 17.26 -13.03 -6.56
CA TYR A 539 18.36 -13.55 -5.75
C TYR A 539 18.55 -12.66 -4.53
N GLU A 540 18.68 -13.27 -3.36
CA GLU A 540 18.96 -12.56 -2.11
C GLU A 540 20.08 -13.27 -1.35
N ILE A 541 20.92 -12.50 -0.68
CA ILE A 541 21.85 -12.95 0.34
C ILE A 541 21.77 -11.99 1.52
N GLY A 542 21.77 -12.52 2.74
CA GLY A 542 21.67 -11.66 3.91
C GLY A 542 22.17 -12.30 5.19
N LEU A 543 22.25 -11.46 6.19
CA LEU A 543 22.53 -11.86 7.57
C LEU A 543 21.53 -11.22 8.53
N LYS A 544 21.23 -11.94 9.61
CA LYS A 544 20.36 -11.52 10.70
C LYS A 544 21.08 -11.75 12.01
N LYS A 545 21.25 -10.70 12.80
CA LYS A 545 21.94 -10.75 14.07
C LYS A 545 21.10 -10.13 15.17
N ASN A 546 20.95 -10.83 16.28
CA ASN A 546 20.39 -10.29 17.50
C ASN A 546 21.53 -9.75 18.37
N LEU A 547 21.39 -8.52 18.80
CA LEU A 547 22.34 -7.81 19.66
C LEU A 547 21.73 -7.58 21.04
N TRP A 548 22.58 -7.24 22.03
CA TRP A 548 22.17 -6.81 23.37
C TRP A 548 21.13 -7.75 24.03
N LYS A 549 21.50 -9.02 24.21
CA LYS A 549 20.62 -10.04 24.81
C LYS A 549 19.31 -10.22 24.04
N ASN A 550 19.37 -10.22 22.73
CA ASN A 550 18.23 -10.39 21.83
C ASN A 550 17.17 -9.25 21.88
N THR A 551 17.57 -8.04 22.28
CA THR A 551 16.66 -6.89 22.33
C THR A 551 16.73 -6.01 21.09
N LEU A 552 17.77 -6.16 20.25
CA LEU A 552 17.95 -5.39 19.04
C LEU A 552 18.27 -6.31 17.86
N ALA A 553 17.53 -6.20 16.78
CA ALA A 553 17.84 -6.81 15.48
C ALA A 553 18.82 -5.92 14.70
N PHE A 554 19.78 -6.55 14.05
CA PHE A 554 20.64 -5.96 13.04
C PHE A 554 20.62 -6.88 11.82
N ASN A 555 20.11 -6.40 10.69
CA ASN A 555 19.97 -7.20 9.48
C ASN A 555 20.60 -6.46 8.29
N ILE A 556 21.25 -7.22 7.40
CA ILE A 556 21.75 -6.74 6.11
C ILE A 556 21.26 -7.70 5.04
N THR A 557 20.77 -7.16 3.93
CA THR A 557 20.33 -7.95 2.77
C THR A 557 20.84 -7.28 1.50
N ALA A 558 21.49 -8.04 0.63
CA ALA A 558 21.77 -7.65 -0.74
C ALA A 558 20.87 -8.46 -1.67
N TYR A 559 20.40 -7.84 -2.75
CA TYR A 559 19.46 -8.46 -3.68
C TYR A 559 19.73 -8.07 -5.13
N GLN A 560 19.27 -8.94 -6.04
CA GLN A 560 19.10 -8.67 -7.46
C GLN A 560 17.73 -9.20 -7.89
N ILE A 561 16.97 -8.38 -8.61
CA ILE A 561 15.69 -8.72 -9.21
C ILE A 561 15.80 -8.41 -10.69
N GLU A 562 15.52 -9.40 -11.53
CA GLU A 562 15.41 -9.26 -12.98
C GLU A 562 13.95 -9.49 -13.37
N ASN A 563 13.37 -8.56 -14.09
CA ASN A 563 12.00 -8.66 -14.61
C ASN A 563 12.07 -8.57 -16.15
N SER A 564 11.93 -9.70 -16.77
CA SER A 564 12.01 -9.88 -18.23
C SER A 564 10.63 -9.92 -18.88
N ASN A 565 10.58 -9.88 -20.19
CA ASN A 565 9.33 -9.88 -20.97
C ASN A 565 8.40 -8.71 -20.59
N LEU A 566 8.97 -7.53 -20.38
CA LEU A 566 8.17 -6.33 -20.14
C LEU A 566 7.49 -5.89 -21.43
N ALA A 567 6.24 -5.42 -21.32
CA ALA A 567 5.47 -4.91 -22.43
C ALA A 567 5.20 -3.41 -22.27
N GLN A 568 5.36 -2.66 -23.35
CA GLN A 568 4.93 -1.26 -23.45
C GLN A 568 3.88 -1.10 -24.55
N THR A 569 3.25 0.08 -24.64
CA THR A 569 2.44 0.43 -25.80
C THR A 569 3.33 0.53 -27.01
N ALA A 570 3.01 -0.21 -28.07
CA ALA A 570 3.76 -0.19 -29.31
C ALA A 570 3.78 1.24 -29.90
N ALA A 571 4.92 1.65 -30.41
CA ALA A 571 5.05 2.96 -31.05
C ALA A 571 4.25 3.05 -32.36
N PHE A 572 4.19 1.94 -33.09
CA PHE A 572 3.53 1.83 -34.38
C PHE A 572 2.51 0.69 -34.40
N ASP A 573 1.49 0.83 -35.27
CA ASP A 573 0.56 -0.24 -35.62
C ASP A 573 1.18 -1.18 -36.67
N LYS A 574 0.46 -2.25 -37.04
CA LYS A 574 0.89 -3.24 -38.06
C LYS A 574 1.13 -2.64 -39.43
N ASN A 575 0.63 -1.43 -39.72
CA ASN A 575 0.77 -0.76 -41.01
C ASN A 575 1.91 0.28 -40.98
N GLY A 576 2.63 0.42 -39.83
CA GLY A 576 3.69 1.41 -39.63
C GLY A 576 3.19 2.81 -39.28
N ASN A 577 1.89 3.00 -39.02
CA ASN A 577 1.36 4.27 -38.57
C ASN A 577 1.58 4.43 -37.04
N ILE A 578 1.63 5.67 -36.54
CA ILE A 578 1.68 5.94 -35.11
C ILE A 578 0.49 5.26 -34.43
N ASN A 579 0.78 4.40 -33.45
CA ASN A 579 -0.22 3.65 -32.74
C ASN A 579 -1.01 4.52 -31.75
N GLY A 580 -2.31 4.64 -31.98
CA GLY A 580 -3.24 5.31 -31.05
C GLY A 580 -3.97 4.35 -30.08
N ASP A 581 -3.82 3.03 -30.23
CA ASP A 581 -4.46 2.04 -29.36
C ASP A 581 -3.49 1.55 -28.28
N THR A 582 -3.75 1.93 -27.04
CA THR A 582 -2.95 1.53 -25.89
C THR A 582 -3.00 0.02 -25.57
N ASN A 583 -3.89 -0.75 -26.19
CA ASN A 583 -3.94 -2.21 -26.08
C ASN A 583 -2.97 -2.91 -27.02
N ILE A 584 -2.48 -2.23 -28.07
CA ILE A 584 -1.43 -2.77 -28.93
C ILE A 584 -0.09 -2.51 -28.24
N LYS A 585 0.61 -3.60 -27.94
CA LYS A 585 1.85 -3.63 -27.15
C LYS A 585 2.99 -4.23 -27.95
N GLU A 586 4.19 -3.90 -27.53
CA GLU A 586 5.43 -4.54 -27.94
C GLU A 586 6.27 -4.92 -26.73
N MET A 587 7.15 -5.89 -26.90
CA MET A 587 8.07 -6.29 -25.85
C MET A 587 9.19 -5.25 -25.73
N THR A 588 9.48 -4.81 -24.51
CA THR A 588 10.44 -3.72 -24.25
C THR A 588 11.75 -4.19 -23.63
N GLY A 589 11.94 -5.51 -23.50
CA GLY A 589 13.11 -6.09 -22.87
C GLY A 589 12.91 -6.37 -21.39
N ALA A 590 13.86 -5.96 -20.55
CA ALA A 590 13.90 -6.27 -19.15
C ALA A 590 14.22 -5.03 -18.28
N THR A 591 13.97 -5.16 -16.97
CA THR A 591 14.55 -4.29 -15.95
C THR A 591 15.36 -5.10 -14.95
N ARG A 592 16.41 -4.50 -14.42
CA ARG A 592 17.21 -5.08 -13.35
C ARG A 592 17.30 -4.11 -12.18
N SER A 593 16.89 -4.59 -11.01
CA SER A 593 17.00 -3.88 -9.74
C SER A 593 18.06 -4.56 -8.87
N ARG A 594 19.05 -3.83 -8.42
CA ARG A 594 20.10 -4.28 -7.49
C ARG A 594 20.18 -3.35 -6.30
N GLY A 595 20.38 -3.90 -5.12
CA GLY A 595 20.49 -3.04 -3.94
C GLY A 595 21.00 -3.74 -2.69
N ILE A 596 21.20 -2.91 -1.68
CA ILE A 596 21.59 -3.32 -0.32
C ILE A 596 20.68 -2.61 0.67
N GLU A 597 20.20 -3.35 1.67
CA GLU A 597 19.35 -2.87 2.74
C GLU A 597 19.99 -3.19 4.09
N LEU A 598 20.01 -2.22 5.00
CA LEU A 598 20.51 -2.34 6.36
C LEU A 598 19.39 -1.91 7.33
N ASP A 599 19.05 -2.77 8.29
CA ASP A 599 17.97 -2.55 9.27
C ASP A 599 18.51 -2.72 10.69
N VAL A 600 18.15 -1.78 11.59
CA VAL A 600 18.43 -1.82 13.03
C VAL A 600 17.13 -1.52 13.77
N THR A 601 16.55 -2.51 14.45
CA THR A 601 15.23 -2.33 15.10
C THR A 601 15.17 -3.07 16.43
N GLY A 602 14.60 -2.44 17.45
CA GLY A 602 14.31 -3.07 18.74
C GLY A 602 14.34 -2.11 19.93
N ASN A 603 14.29 -2.70 21.12
CA ASN A 603 14.26 -1.99 22.38
C ASN A 603 15.49 -2.39 23.23
N PRO A 604 16.66 -1.73 23.04
CA PRO A 604 17.89 -2.06 23.78
C PRO A 604 17.73 -2.02 25.29
N THR A 605 16.85 -1.15 25.77
CA THR A 605 16.40 -1.09 27.16
C THR A 605 14.87 -0.93 27.21
N PRO A 606 14.24 -1.19 28.36
CA PRO A 606 12.77 -0.98 28.50
C PRO A 606 12.31 0.46 28.22
N ASN A 607 13.23 1.41 28.24
CA ASN A 607 12.95 2.83 28.07
C ASN A 607 13.41 3.39 26.72
N LEU A 608 14.08 2.62 25.88
CA LEU A 608 14.66 3.06 24.62
C LEU A 608 14.17 2.19 23.48
N SER A 609 13.47 2.79 22.51
CA SER A 609 13.09 2.17 21.26
C SER A 609 13.89 2.80 20.11
N ILE A 610 14.43 1.96 19.23
CA ILE A 610 15.20 2.36 18.05
C ILE A 610 14.63 1.66 16.83
N ASN A 611 14.47 2.41 15.75
CA ASN A 611 14.27 1.89 14.39
C ASN A 611 15.07 2.74 13.42
N ALA A 612 16.03 2.14 12.74
CA ALA A 612 16.87 2.86 11.78
C ALA A 612 17.22 1.95 10.61
N GLY A 613 17.41 2.53 9.46
CA GLY A 613 17.83 1.80 8.29
C GLY A 613 18.34 2.69 7.16
N TYR A 614 19.04 2.04 6.24
CA TYR A 614 19.53 2.63 5.00
C TYR A 614 19.32 1.63 3.87
N ALA A 615 18.88 2.10 2.71
CA ALA A 615 18.80 1.29 1.50
C ALA A 615 19.38 2.03 0.30
N TYR A 616 20.17 1.30 -0.48
CA TYR A 616 20.57 1.67 -1.82
C TYR A 616 19.85 0.80 -2.85
N ASN A 617 19.30 1.41 -3.90
CA ASN A 617 18.66 0.74 -5.01
C ASN A 617 19.10 1.34 -6.34
N ASN A 618 19.48 0.49 -7.28
CA ASN A 618 19.72 0.86 -8.67
C ASN A 618 18.84 0.01 -9.59
N MET A 619 17.78 0.61 -10.13
CA MET A 619 16.89 -0.02 -11.08
C MET A 619 17.02 0.64 -12.45
N VAL A 620 17.39 -0.17 -13.45
CA VAL A 620 17.65 0.27 -14.82
C VAL A 620 16.95 -0.65 -15.82
N TYR A 621 16.67 -0.10 -17.01
CA TYR A 621 16.31 -0.92 -18.16
C TYR A 621 17.52 -1.70 -18.67
N THR A 622 17.29 -2.94 -19.08
CA THR A 622 18.29 -3.84 -19.66
C THR A 622 17.67 -4.57 -20.84
N ASP A 623 18.51 -5.01 -21.78
CA ASP A 623 18.07 -5.84 -22.94
C ASP A 623 16.90 -5.20 -23.72
N THR A 624 16.97 -3.88 -23.92
CA THR A 624 15.93 -3.16 -24.65
C THR A 624 16.15 -3.25 -26.18
N PRO A 625 15.06 -3.42 -26.97
CA PRO A 625 15.18 -3.41 -28.43
C PRO A 625 15.80 -2.11 -28.96
N ASP A 626 16.50 -2.19 -30.10
CA ASP A 626 17.04 -1.01 -30.80
C ASP A 626 16.03 -0.37 -31.78
N SER A 627 14.74 -0.62 -31.57
CA SER A 627 13.67 -0.04 -32.37
C SER A 627 13.26 1.34 -31.85
N GLU A 628 12.76 2.17 -32.78
CA GLU A 628 12.18 3.47 -32.41
C GLU A 628 11.02 3.30 -31.42
N GLY A 629 11.00 4.11 -30.38
CA GLY A 629 9.98 4.07 -29.34
C GLY A 629 10.29 3.12 -28.17
N SER A 630 11.36 2.31 -28.26
CA SER A 630 11.82 1.49 -27.13
C SER A 630 12.47 2.32 -26.03
N PHE A 631 12.49 1.83 -24.79
CA PHE A 631 13.20 2.47 -23.69
C PHE A 631 14.71 2.42 -23.90
N VAL A 632 15.41 3.32 -23.24
CA VAL A 632 16.88 3.48 -23.34
C VAL A 632 17.54 2.53 -22.35
N GLU A 633 18.41 1.65 -22.87
CA GLU A 633 19.16 0.71 -22.01
C GLU A 633 20.12 1.42 -21.07
N GLY A 634 20.23 0.96 -19.82
CA GLY A 634 21.02 1.55 -18.76
C GLY A 634 20.38 2.77 -18.09
N GLU A 635 19.26 3.30 -18.62
CA GLU A 635 18.55 4.41 -18.02
C GLU A 635 17.85 4.00 -16.73
N ARG A 636 17.95 4.84 -15.69
CA ARG A 636 17.22 4.61 -14.43
C ARG A 636 15.73 4.89 -14.60
N LEU A 637 14.91 4.08 -13.94
CA LEU A 637 13.47 4.29 -13.93
C LEU A 637 13.11 5.55 -13.15
N VAL A 638 12.14 6.31 -13.69
CA VAL A 638 11.58 7.50 -13.03
C VAL A 638 10.94 7.13 -11.69
N ARG A 639 10.84 8.10 -10.78
CA ARG A 639 10.20 8.02 -9.45
C ARG A 639 10.89 7.12 -8.42
N THR A 640 12.00 6.52 -8.77
CA THR A 640 12.73 5.57 -7.91
C THR A 640 13.93 6.25 -7.29
N PRO A 641 13.96 6.50 -5.96
CA PRO A 641 15.14 7.04 -5.30
C PRO A 641 16.26 5.99 -5.28
N ALA A 642 17.50 6.45 -5.49
CA ALA A 642 18.67 5.57 -5.35
C ALA A 642 18.97 5.26 -3.88
N ASN A 643 18.77 6.23 -3.01
CA ASN A 643 19.09 6.14 -1.60
C ASN A 643 17.87 6.50 -0.75
N THR A 644 17.60 5.72 0.29
CA THR A 644 16.61 6.06 1.31
C THR A 644 17.18 5.75 2.68
N ALA A 645 16.81 6.54 3.69
CA ALA A 645 17.14 6.23 5.07
C ALA A 645 16.02 6.65 6.01
N ASN A 646 15.92 5.96 7.12
CA ASN A 646 15.05 6.36 8.22
C ASN A 646 15.79 6.17 9.55
N ALA A 647 15.46 6.99 10.55
CA ALA A 647 15.97 6.84 11.89
C ALA A 647 14.93 7.37 12.88
N SER A 648 14.54 6.52 13.83
CA SER A 648 13.61 6.89 14.90
C SER A 648 14.17 6.44 16.24
N ILE A 649 14.18 7.35 17.20
CA ILE A 649 14.63 7.09 18.57
C ILE A 649 13.58 7.64 19.52
N PHE A 650 13.05 6.78 20.42
CA PHE A 650 12.12 7.16 21.47
C PHE A 650 12.69 6.77 22.82
N TYR A 651 12.74 7.73 23.73
CA TYR A 651 13.27 7.52 25.08
C TYR A 651 12.28 7.96 26.15
N THR A 652 11.93 7.05 27.07
CA THR A 652 11.09 7.34 28.23
C THR A 652 11.98 7.59 29.44
N LEU A 653 11.87 8.77 30.05
CA LEU A 653 12.68 9.14 31.22
C LEU A 653 12.25 8.32 32.44
N PRO A 654 13.14 7.49 33.02
CA PRO A 654 12.76 6.63 34.16
C PRO A 654 12.85 7.28 35.51
N LYS A 655 13.65 8.34 35.67
CA LYS A 655 14.03 8.86 37.01
C LYS A 655 13.54 10.28 37.32
N TYR A 656 13.86 11.27 36.50
CA TYR A 656 13.64 12.69 36.85
C TYR A 656 12.19 13.14 36.63
N VAL A 657 11.62 12.80 35.47
CA VAL A 657 10.22 13.07 35.15
C VAL A 657 9.62 11.76 34.65
N LYS A 658 9.29 10.89 35.61
CA LYS A 658 8.76 9.56 35.31
C LYS A 658 7.53 9.63 34.41
N GLY A 659 7.60 8.98 33.26
CA GLY A 659 6.53 8.98 32.26
C GLY A 659 6.67 10.01 31.15
N LEU A 660 7.68 10.89 31.18
CA LEU A 660 8.03 11.77 30.08
C LEU A 660 8.72 10.95 28.99
N LYS A 661 8.21 11.03 27.77
CA LYS A 661 8.76 10.40 26.57
C LYS A 661 9.19 11.48 25.58
N LEU A 662 10.37 11.33 25.02
CA LEU A 662 10.91 12.18 23.97
C LEU A 662 11.22 11.30 22.76
N GLY A 663 10.99 11.79 21.56
CA GLY A 663 11.29 11.09 20.33
C GLY A 663 11.72 12.00 19.21
N PHE A 664 12.61 11.47 18.36
CA PHE A 664 13.03 12.06 17.10
C PHE A 664 12.88 11.03 16.02
N THR A 665 12.36 11.46 14.88
CA THR A 665 12.25 10.64 13.68
C THR A 665 12.75 11.43 12.48
N ALA A 666 13.66 10.85 11.69
CA ALA A 666 14.18 11.44 10.47
C ALA A 666 13.92 10.50 9.29
N PHE A 667 13.55 11.07 8.15
CA PHE A 667 13.36 10.37 6.88
C PHE A 667 14.13 11.09 5.77
N TYR A 668 15.02 10.36 5.12
CA TYR A 668 15.77 10.80 3.97
C TYR A 668 15.25 10.10 2.71
N THR A 669 14.96 10.88 1.68
CA THR A 669 14.65 10.39 0.33
C THR A 669 15.67 11.01 -0.61
N GLY A 670 16.45 10.17 -1.27
CA GLY A 670 17.48 10.58 -2.20
C GLY A 670 16.92 11.16 -3.50
N GLU A 671 17.81 11.69 -4.32
CA GLU A 671 17.54 12.20 -5.66
C GLU A 671 16.75 11.21 -6.52
N ARG A 672 15.78 11.71 -7.26
CA ARG A 672 14.90 10.96 -8.13
C ARG A 672 14.80 11.63 -9.51
N LEU A 673 14.44 10.79 -10.49
CA LEU A 673 14.02 11.28 -11.80
C LEU A 673 12.50 11.33 -11.86
N ALA A 674 11.94 12.39 -12.41
CA ALA A 674 10.52 12.58 -12.68
C ALA A 674 10.26 12.73 -14.18
N GLY A 675 8.99 12.83 -14.57
CA GLY A 675 8.58 12.86 -15.96
C GLY A 675 8.37 11.47 -16.52
N TRP A 676 8.87 11.22 -17.72
CA TRP A 676 8.72 9.98 -18.45
C TRP A 676 10.10 9.46 -18.85
N ASN A 677 10.33 8.15 -18.76
CA ASN A 677 11.56 7.57 -19.28
C ASN A 677 11.72 7.91 -20.76
N ASN A 678 12.96 8.14 -21.20
CA ASN A 678 13.27 8.48 -22.58
C ASN A 678 12.96 7.30 -23.52
N LEU A 679 12.77 7.63 -24.78
CA LEU A 679 12.56 6.66 -25.84
C LEU A 679 13.67 6.77 -26.87
N LYS A 680 14.00 5.64 -27.54
CA LYS A 680 14.97 5.59 -28.64
C LYS A 680 14.40 6.20 -29.91
N ASP A 681 15.27 6.81 -30.72
CA ASP A 681 15.00 7.15 -32.13
C ASP A 681 15.26 5.92 -33.03
N LYS A 682 15.06 6.08 -34.33
CA LYS A 682 15.33 5.03 -35.35
C LYS A 682 16.79 4.54 -35.39
N ASN A 683 17.72 5.26 -34.77
CA ASN A 683 19.14 4.93 -34.70
C ASN A 683 19.53 4.34 -33.33
N GLY A 684 18.55 4.12 -32.44
CA GLY A 684 18.79 3.61 -31.08
C GLY A 684 19.25 4.67 -30.08
N ASN A 685 19.30 5.95 -30.42
CA ASN A 685 19.67 7.02 -29.52
C ASN A 685 18.45 7.57 -28.76
N PRO A 686 18.62 8.19 -27.58
CA PRO A 686 17.54 8.88 -26.89
C PRO A 686 16.91 9.95 -27.77
N LYS A 687 15.63 9.79 -28.11
CA LYS A 687 14.89 10.68 -29.00
C LYS A 687 14.60 12.03 -28.38
N THR A 688 14.37 12.07 -27.07
CA THR A 688 13.95 13.27 -26.34
C THR A 688 14.39 13.18 -24.89
N ASN A 689 14.68 14.35 -24.29
CA ASN A 689 14.85 14.44 -22.85
C ASN A 689 13.46 14.64 -22.19
N ARG A 690 12.88 13.55 -21.68
CA ARG A 690 11.54 13.53 -21.07
C ARG A 690 11.61 13.50 -19.56
N MET A 691 12.81 13.37 -18.99
CA MET A 691 13.05 13.29 -17.55
C MET A 691 13.59 14.62 -17.02
N TYR A 692 13.32 14.88 -15.75
CA TYR A 692 13.94 15.96 -15.00
C TYR A 692 14.25 15.51 -13.57
N GLU A 693 15.26 16.13 -12.97
CA GLU A 693 15.71 15.79 -11.63
C GLU A 693 14.82 16.41 -10.56
N ILE A 694 14.59 15.65 -9.48
CA ILE A 694 14.02 16.12 -8.23
C ILE A 694 15.09 15.84 -7.16
N GLY A 695 15.46 16.87 -6.43
CA GLY A 695 16.48 16.81 -5.40
C GLY A 695 16.18 15.81 -4.29
N ASP A 696 17.15 15.59 -3.45
CA ASP A 696 17.00 14.85 -2.22
C ASP A 696 16.47 15.74 -1.10
N PHE A 697 15.82 15.13 -0.11
CA PHE A 697 15.35 15.86 1.07
C PHE A 697 15.38 14.99 2.33
N THR A 698 15.46 15.69 3.46
CA THR A 698 15.33 15.07 4.79
C THR A 698 14.27 15.80 5.59
N THR A 699 13.28 15.08 6.09
CA THR A 699 12.33 15.60 7.07
C THR A 699 12.66 15.07 8.46
N VAL A 700 12.50 15.91 9.47
CA VAL A 700 12.69 15.53 10.88
C VAL A 700 11.43 15.87 11.66
N ASP A 701 10.97 14.91 12.45
CA ASP A 701 9.84 15.08 13.38
C ASP A 701 10.34 14.99 14.82
N PHE A 702 9.74 15.77 15.69
CA PHE A 702 9.94 15.71 17.13
C PHE A 702 8.65 15.30 17.83
N THR A 703 8.73 14.37 18.79
CA THR A 703 7.60 13.96 19.62
C THR A 703 7.92 14.14 21.10
N ILE A 704 6.91 14.56 21.85
CA ILE A 704 6.94 14.65 23.30
C ILE A 704 5.68 14.04 23.87
N GLY A 705 5.77 13.21 24.90
CA GLY A 705 4.62 12.58 25.53
C GLY A 705 4.77 12.48 27.02
N TYR A 706 3.65 12.52 27.73
CA TYR A 706 3.63 12.34 29.17
C TYR A 706 2.53 11.37 29.57
N GLN A 707 2.92 10.28 30.25
CA GLN A 707 2.01 9.27 30.78
C GLN A 707 1.75 9.54 32.26
N PHE A 708 0.50 9.85 32.61
CA PHE A 708 0.05 10.02 33.99
C PHE A 708 -1.08 9.04 34.31
N LYS A 709 -0.78 7.99 35.08
CA LYS A 709 -1.73 6.90 35.39
C LYS A 709 -2.38 6.34 34.10
N LYS A 710 -3.69 6.55 33.97
CA LYS A 710 -4.49 6.11 32.80
C LYS A 710 -4.53 7.13 31.66
N PHE A 711 -4.01 8.33 31.86
CA PHE A 711 -3.98 9.40 30.86
C PHE A 711 -2.61 9.48 30.19
N ASN A 712 -2.63 9.67 28.89
CA ASN A 712 -1.44 9.97 28.09
C ASN A 712 -1.72 11.20 27.23
N VAL A 713 -0.83 12.18 27.29
CA VAL A 713 -0.85 13.35 26.40
C VAL A 713 0.41 13.30 25.56
N GLN A 714 0.26 13.43 24.26
CA GLN A 714 1.38 13.32 23.32
C GLN A 714 1.29 14.40 22.25
N GLY A 715 2.38 15.13 22.04
CA GLY A 715 2.54 16.11 20.96
C GLY A 715 3.55 15.61 19.92
N ARG A 716 3.30 15.91 18.66
CA ARG A 716 4.25 15.77 17.55
C ARG A 716 4.36 17.10 16.80
N LEU A 717 5.57 17.51 16.50
CA LEU A 717 5.90 18.54 15.54
C LEU A 717 6.57 17.88 14.35
N GLY A 718 5.86 17.78 13.23
CA GLY A 718 6.32 17.15 12.01
C GLY A 718 7.02 18.15 11.10
N ASN A 719 8.01 17.67 10.33
CA ASN A 719 8.83 18.48 9.41
C ASN A 719 9.32 19.78 10.11
N ILE A 720 10.05 19.64 11.20
CA ILE A 720 10.43 20.77 12.07
C ILE A 720 11.23 21.87 11.36
N PHE A 721 11.94 21.50 10.30
CA PHE A 721 12.74 22.44 9.50
C PHE A 721 11.97 23.07 8.35
N ASP A 722 10.67 22.70 8.18
CA ASP A 722 9.79 23.22 7.14
C ASP A 722 10.33 23.02 5.71
N VAL A 723 10.91 21.84 5.50
CA VAL A 723 11.47 21.46 4.18
C VAL A 723 10.35 21.42 3.15
N VAL A 724 10.57 22.04 2.01
CA VAL A 724 9.67 22.01 0.84
C VAL A 724 10.30 21.14 -0.24
N ASP A 725 9.61 20.08 -0.64
CA ASP A 725 9.99 19.18 -1.71
C ASP A 725 8.71 18.50 -2.28
N TYR A 726 8.86 17.57 -3.23
CA TYR A 726 7.75 17.07 -4.00
C TYR A 726 7.79 15.55 -4.19
N ASN A 727 6.63 14.91 -4.12
CA ASN A 727 6.39 13.58 -4.67
C ASN A 727 5.76 13.75 -6.06
N VAL A 728 6.32 13.09 -7.07
CA VAL A 728 5.90 13.27 -8.45
C VAL A 728 5.46 11.95 -9.06
N HIS A 729 4.27 11.96 -9.66
CA HIS A 729 3.76 10.91 -10.53
C HIS A 729 3.70 11.45 -11.96
N GLU A 730 4.74 11.22 -12.74
CA GLU A 730 4.91 11.82 -14.05
C GLU A 730 4.89 13.38 -13.96
N ASN A 731 4.48 14.09 -15.02
CA ASN A 731 4.43 15.56 -15.02
C ASN A 731 3.06 16.16 -14.67
N TYR A 732 2.04 15.34 -14.42
CA TYR A 732 0.68 15.81 -14.13
C TYR A 732 0.20 15.55 -12.69
N SER A 733 1.03 15.01 -11.84
CA SER A 733 0.75 14.89 -10.40
C SER A 733 2.04 15.22 -9.64
N VAL A 734 2.23 16.51 -9.37
CA VAL A 734 3.38 17.06 -8.65
C VAL A 734 2.87 17.51 -7.28
N ASN A 735 2.99 16.64 -6.30
CA ASN A 735 2.42 16.82 -4.98
C ASN A 735 3.48 17.30 -3.99
N PRO A 736 3.40 18.54 -3.47
CA PRO A 736 4.29 19.00 -2.40
C PRO A 736 4.21 18.08 -1.19
N ILE A 737 5.33 17.84 -0.51
CA ILE A 737 5.33 17.15 0.77
C ILE A 737 4.67 18.04 1.83
N THR A 738 4.18 17.42 2.91
CA THR A 738 3.51 18.14 3.99
C THR A 738 4.48 19.10 4.68
N PRO A 739 4.20 20.42 4.75
CA PRO A 739 5.04 21.40 5.44
C PRO A 739 5.01 21.17 6.94
N ARG A 740 5.67 22.03 7.72
CA ARG A 740 5.66 21.96 9.20
C ARG A 740 4.24 21.86 9.71
N ASN A 741 4.01 20.87 10.60
CA ASN A 741 2.70 20.56 11.14
C ASN A 741 2.80 20.06 12.58
N PHE A 742 1.67 20.08 13.30
CA PHE A 742 1.62 19.52 14.63
C PHE A 742 0.40 18.62 14.81
N TYR A 743 0.52 17.68 15.75
CA TYR A 743 -0.57 16.87 16.30
C TYR A 743 -0.47 16.82 17.82
N LEU A 744 -1.62 16.87 18.49
CA LEU A 744 -1.76 16.72 19.93
C LEU A 744 -2.79 15.63 20.21
N THR A 745 -2.39 14.58 20.91
CA THR A 745 -3.26 13.44 21.24
C THR A 745 -3.48 13.36 22.75
N PHE A 746 -4.74 13.33 23.16
CA PHE A 746 -5.18 12.99 24.50
C PHE A 746 -5.72 11.56 24.48
N ASN A 747 -5.20 10.69 25.32
CA ASN A 747 -5.59 9.28 25.38
C ASN A 747 -5.88 8.87 26.83
N TYR A 748 -7.04 8.23 27.03
CA TYR A 748 -7.45 7.65 28.31
C TYR A 748 -7.54 6.13 28.17
N LYS A 749 -6.74 5.39 28.95
CA LYS A 749 -6.73 3.92 29.02
C LYS A 749 -7.52 3.46 30.26
N PHE A 750 -8.40 2.46 30.11
CA PHE A 750 -9.25 1.95 31.21
C PHE A 750 -9.18 0.44 31.40
#